data_d5357109996882cf3081bcbd7033c5bc
#
_entry.id   d5357109996882cf3081bcbd7033c5bc
#
_cell.length_a   1.000
_cell.length_b   1.000
_cell.length_c   1.000
_cell.angle_alpha   90.00
_cell.angle_beta   90.00
_cell.angle_gamma   90.00
#
_symmetry.space_group_name_H-M   'P 1'
#
loop_
_entity.id
_entity.type
_entity.pdbx_description
1 polymer ?
#
loop_
_entity_poly.entity_id
_entity_poly.type
_entity_poly.pdbx_seq_one_letter_code
_entity_poly.pdbx_strand_id
1 'polypeptide(L)'
;MIPLLRLAALTIFAGTFTFLSPQSAEAHRGAGEPLFVAAGGVDQGRCLDEASPCRSLGYALSVAGKGAEIRIAEGTYEVGNPEDLFHVVSGMIQVSGGFERRGKRFLERRGISTLTGVPPQFRELLKGKGFNVVSDRKGIDGPKVAEAEKLVALHSQMKAGMPASPCTGGKAGEFDCQAVDLLAHFSFTDVSASPESATDVWGFVDLNSRREYAIVGYDIGTAVVDVTDPENPLEVGFIDGQPAFWRDIKVYQFFDTNDDRWKAYAYVTTDGSTDGLFVIDMSGLPHAIQKTTYVSDFFAAHNVYATNTDYSTGIALTNEPPLLAISGSNISSGQYRGYTLQDPAAPAFVAGASSADYMHDASSIIITDARKDSQCDNAAAWCEVLLDFNELTIDVWDITNPSSPARLSRTPYANAAYVHSGWWSEDKQHIFVHDEQDEQDFSLNTTVRVFSVADLRAPVMVGEWSGTTRAIDHNGFVRGNRYYISNYAKGLTVLDITDPAEPVTVGSLDTYPFSDNTAFVGAWGTYPFFFSGTVAVSDIDTGLYLTRDRSIEVPQGRFSFDAASYAGDEGQSALITVRRTGGSSGNVSVGFEAVAATAANGDHQLQSGTLEWPAGDAGDRLINVPLVNDGNAEGLEQLLVRLVNPTGGATLDQLNVTSVYVNDPGALAEVGFFEESVATAERGFATAVLVLQRSGSATGEASIDFAVTGGSASPGTDFDGETSGTVAWAAGDGNPKNLVFNIADEGGDEDTETIEVSLSNALGAGIRGAGTATVEIANGSGLNTAPNAIAGSGQTVAQNNVVVLNGSQSNDPDGDSLTYLWEQVSGPQVGLSSTSSPVTEFTSPTVSSDTMLQFRLTVSDPSGLSDSATTTVTVTTGAGSGDGGSGGGSTSIPFIVLLVLCRSLRRLAGHDTREPLHKSWTAYFRPDLCRGSLVERMALDDRLFAIGPG
;
A
#
# COMPACT_ATOMS: atom_id res chain seq x y z
N MET A 1 57.43 -4.99 59.90
CA MET A 1 58.18 -3.97 59.18
C MET A 1 57.27 -3.26 58.29
N ILE A 2 57.15 -2.00 58.46
CA ILE A 2 56.10 -1.06 58.04
C ILE A 2 56.17 -0.77 56.58
N PRO A 3 55.00 -0.48 55.96
CA PRO A 3 54.84 -0.27 54.55
C PRO A 3 54.89 1.23 54.17
N LEU A 4 55.06 1.49 52.87
CA LEU A 4 54.97 2.81 52.31
C LEU A 4 53.68 2.99 51.49
N LEU A 5 52.84 3.95 51.97
CA LEU A 5 51.73 4.52 51.28
C LEU A 5 52.19 5.26 49.99
N ARG A 6 51.47 5.05 48.88
CA ARG A 6 51.41 6.02 47.77
C ARG A 6 49.96 6.44 47.54
N LEU A 7 49.73 7.72 47.73
CA LEU A 7 48.57 8.50 47.31
C LEU A 7 48.48 8.49 45.80
N ALA A 8 47.34 8.04 45.25
CA ALA A 8 46.98 8.29 43.87
C ALA A 8 45.85 9.33 43.85
N ALA A 9 46.11 10.42 43.16
CA ALA A 9 45.15 11.52 42.97
C ALA A 9 43.99 11.06 42.08
N LEU A 10 42.79 11.24 42.59
CA LEU A 10 41.54 11.04 41.86
C LEU A 10 41.28 12.26 40.97
N THR A 11 41.51 12.16 39.66
CA THR A 11 41.08 13.14 38.69
C THR A 11 39.64 12.87 38.31
N ILE A 12 38.72 13.73 38.74
CA ILE A 12 37.33 13.72 38.37
C ILE A 12 37.25 14.22 36.92
N PHE A 13 36.96 13.32 35.99
CA PHE A 13 36.51 13.66 34.66
C PHE A 13 35.01 13.95 34.76
N ALA A 14 34.63 15.23 34.67
CA ALA A 14 33.25 15.63 34.38
C ALA A 14 32.96 15.31 32.91
N GLY A 15 32.48 14.10 32.66
CA GLY A 15 31.87 13.78 31.37
C GLY A 15 30.53 14.49 31.26
N THR A 16 30.45 15.40 30.33
CA THR A 16 29.19 15.93 29.84
C THR A 16 28.43 14.76 29.18
N PHE A 17 27.43 14.22 29.87
CA PHE A 17 26.42 13.41 29.23
C PHE A 17 25.58 14.33 28.33
N THR A 18 25.90 14.35 27.06
CA THR A 18 24.95 14.74 26.04
C THR A 18 23.85 13.66 26.06
N PHE A 19 22.66 14.04 26.51
CA PHE A 19 21.47 13.28 26.24
C PHE A 19 21.30 13.26 24.71
N LEU A 20 21.68 12.14 24.07
CA LEU A 20 21.16 11.78 22.78
C LEU A 20 19.64 11.61 22.99
N SER A 21 18.85 12.47 22.43
CA SER A 21 17.46 12.18 22.14
C SER A 21 17.41 10.82 21.42
N PRO A 22 16.45 9.93 21.72
CA PRO A 22 16.26 8.75 20.91
C PRO A 22 16.01 9.25 19.48
N GLN A 23 16.93 8.96 18.57
CA GLN A 23 16.66 9.05 17.16
C GLN A 23 15.51 8.09 16.93
N SER A 24 14.39 8.60 16.41
CA SER A 24 13.42 7.79 15.73
C SER A 24 14.20 6.95 14.71
N ALA A 25 13.99 5.65 14.74
CA ALA A 25 14.50 4.78 13.70
C ALA A 25 13.76 5.18 12.42
N GLU A 26 14.40 6.01 11.59
CA GLU A 26 13.88 6.34 10.26
C GLU A 26 14.28 5.18 9.36
N ALA A 27 13.30 4.47 8.85
CA ALA A 27 13.46 3.27 8.06
C ALA A 27 14.27 3.51 6.78
N HIS A 28 14.14 4.67 6.17
CA HIS A 28 15.01 5.11 5.08
C HIS A 28 15.85 6.27 5.57
N ARG A 29 17.10 6.03 5.96
CA ARG A 29 18.02 7.09 6.34
C ARG A 29 18.13 8.14 5.24
N GLY A 30 17.49 9.31 5.46
CA GLY A 30 17.45 10.43 4.55
C GLY A 30 16.09 10.64 3.83
N ALA A 31 15.09 9.78 4.00
CA ALA A 31 13.74 10.07 3.52
C ALA A 31 13.17 11.29 4.26
N GLY A 32 12.74 12.30 3.49
CA GLY A 32 12.27 13.57 4.04
C GLY A 32 13.36 14.47 4.64
N GLU A 33 14.63 14.01 4.78
CA GLU A 33 15.71 14.86 5.23
C GLU A 33 16.16 15.83 4.13
N PRO A 34 16.49 17.08 4.48
CA PRO A 34 16.96 18.03 3.48
C PRO A 34 18.37 17.68 2.97
N LEU A 35 18.55 17.74 1.66
CA LEU A 35 19.84 17.67 1.01
C LEU A 35 20.46 19.08 0.91
N PHE A 36 21.75 19.17 1.09
CA PHE A 36 22.46 20.44 1.12
C PHE A 36 23.41 20.60 -0.06
N VAL A 37 23.27 21.72 -0.79
CA VAL A 37 24.11 22.08 -1.93
C VAL A 37 24.78 23.44 -1.71
N ALA A 38 26.10 23.48 -1.85
CA ALA A 38 26.88 24.71 -1.77
C ALA A 38 28.07 24.70 -2.78
N ALA A 39 28.37 25.83 -3.39
CA ALA A 39 29.42 25.96 -4.43
C ALA A 39 30.85 25.46 -4.00
N GLY A 40 31.11 25.45 -2.70
CA GLY A 40 32.35 24.90 -2.12
C GLY A 40 32.22 23.45 -1.63
N GLY A 41 31.16 22.75 -1.94
CA GLY A 41 30.94 21.36 -1.57
C GLY A 41 31.67 20.33 -2.45
N VAL A 42 31.41 19.06 -2.21
CA VAL A 42 31.97 17.93 -2.96
C VAL A 42 30.83 16.98 -3.32
N ASP A 43 30.71 16.60 -4.61
CA ASP A 43 29.73 15.68 -5.11
C ASP A 43 30.10 14.23 -4.73
N GLN A 44 29.62 13.80 -3.56
CA GLN A 44 29.79 12.45 -3.02
C GLN A 44 28.72 12.15 -1.94
N GLY A 45 28.37 10.89 -1.76
CA GLY A 45 27.39 10.44 -0.78
C GLY A 45 25.99 11.04 -1.02
N ARG A 46 25.17 11.10 0.01
CA ARG A 46 23.74 11.47 -0.09
C ARG A 46 23.43 12.95 0.16
N CYS A 47 24.43 13.83 0.28
CA CYS A 47 24.25 15.26 0.51
C CYS A 47 23.52 15.65 1.83
N LEU A 48 23.33 14.76 2.77
CA LEU A 48 22.53 14.98 4.00
C LEU A 48 23.26 15.79 5.08
N ASP A 49 24.57 15.89 5.03
CA ASP A 49 25.36 16.65 6.03
C ASP A 49 25.47 18.13 5.65
N GLU A 50 24.81 18.97 6.38
CA GLU A 50 24.88 20.44 6.29
C GLU A 50 26.33 20.96 6.36
N ALA A 51 27.22 20.26 7.07
CA ALA A 51 28.63 20.58 7.19
C ALA A 51 29.46 20.20 5.96
N SER A 52 29.02 19.17 5.24
CA SER A 52 29.71 18.59 4.07
C SER A 52 28.76 18.50 2.86
N PRO A 53 28.23 19.65 2.39
CA PRO A 53 27.23 19.67 1.33
C PRO A 53 27.80 19.20 0.00
N CYS A 54 26.94 18.78 -0.91
CA CYS A 54 27.31 18.53 -2.29
C CYS A 54 27.59 19.84 -3.04
N ARG A 55 28.24 19.76 -4.18
CA ARG A 55 28.68 20.94 -4.95
C ARG A 55 27.68 21.31 -6.03
N SER A 56 27.15 20.34 -6.77
CA SER A 56 26.30 20.58 -7.92
C SER A 56 24.83 20.22 -7.65
N LEU A 57 23.91 20.95 -8.31
CA LEU A 57 22.50 20.67 -8.23
C LEU A 57 22.16 19.33 -8.91
N GLY A 58 22.74 19.05 -10.09
CA GLY A 58 22.49 17.80 -10.80
C GLY A 58 22.87 16.56 -9.98
N TYR A 59 23.98 16.59 -9.26
CA TYR A 59 24.35 15.50 -8.36
C TYR A 59 23.32 15.33 -7.22
N ALA A 60 22.90 16.44 -6.58
CA ALA A 60 21.89 16.36 -5.51
C ALA A 60 20.54 15.83 -6.03
N LEU A 61 20.13 16.22 -7.23
CA LEU A 61 18.91 15.67 -7.89
C LEU A 61 19.02 14.16 -8.14
N SER A 62 20.24 13.68 -8.48
CA SER A 62 20.45 12.25 -8.78
C SER A 62 20.48 11.34 -7.53
N VAL A 63 20.47 11.92 -6.32
CA VAL A 63 20.50 11.16 -5.05
C VAL A 63 19.37 11.59 -4.10
N ALA A 64 18.45 12.45 -4.54
CA ALA A 64 17.34 12.92 -3.74
C ALA A 64 16.32 11.78 -3.51
N GLY A 65 15.85 11.65 -2.27
CA GLY A 65 14.79 10.71 -1.91
C GLY A 65 13.40 11.34 -1.91
N LYS A 66 12.38 10.52 -1.79
CA LYS A 66 10.98 10.94 -1.68
C LYS A 66 10.80 11.93 -0.50
N GLY A 67 10.07 13.00 -0.76
CA GLY A 67 9.78 14.03 0.25
C GLY A 67 10.97 14.89 0.67
N ALA A 68 12.16 14.63 0.14
CA ALA A 68 13.36 15.41 0.44
C ALA A 68 13.31 16.81 -0.20
N GLU A 69 13.79 17.82 0.51
CA GLU A 69 13.99 19.17 0.01
C GLU A 69 15.47 19.42 -0.28
N ILE A 70 15.84 19.78 -1.51
CA ILE A 70 17.21 20.22 -1.83
C ILE A 70 17.35 21.70 -1.47
N ARG A 71 18.15 21.99 -0.45
CA ARG A 71 18.46 23.34 0.05
C ARG A 71 19.75 23.88 -0.56
N ILE A 72 19.66 24.95 -1.32
CA ILE A 72 20.76 25.50 -2.08
C ILE A 72 21.26 26.81 -1.46
N ALA A 73 22.55 26.83 -1.06
CA ALA A 73 23.22 28.02 -0.49
C ALA A 73 23.44 29.11 -1.56
N GLU A 74 23.88 30.27 -1.10
CA GLU A 74 24.33 31.34 -1.99
C GLU A 74 25.45 30.83 -2.94
N GLY A 75 25.35 31.21 -4.20
CA GLY A 75 26.27 30.76 -5.26
C GLY A 75 25.64 30.77 -6.64
N THR A 76 26.36 30.26 -7.60
CA THR A 76 25.89 30.08 -8.98
C THR A 76 25.95 28.60 -9.33
N TYR A 77 24.81 28.06 -9.77
CA TYR A 77 24.60 26.65 -10.07
C TYR A 77 24.07 26.51 -11.49
N GLU A 78 24.61 25.57 -12.23
CA GLU A 78 24.23 25.30 -13.60
C GLU A 78 23.21 24.18 -13.63
N VAL A 79 22.10 24.37 -14.35
CA VAL A 79 21.17 23.31 -14.73
C VAL A 79 21.64 22.77 -16.07
N GLY A 80 22.37 21.63 -16.03
CA GLY A 80 23.24 21.19 -17.12
C GLY A 80 22.53 20.52 -18.29
N ASN A 81 21.52 19.70 -18.02
CA ASN A 81 20.84 18.83 -18.99
C ASN A 81 19.32 19.01 -18.95
N PRO A 82 18.55 18.39 -19.85
CA PRO A 82 17.08 18.43 -19.86
C PRO A 82 16.44 17.83 -18.61
N GLU A 83 17.00 16.76 -18.10
CA GLU A 83 16.54 16.01 -16.92
C GLU A 83 16.67 16.86 -15.64
N ASP A 84 17.85 17.47 -15.38
CA ASP A 84 18.00 18.44 -14.28
C ASP A 84 16.93 19.56 -14.38
N LEU A 85 16.72 20.07 -15.60
CA LEU A 85 15.75 21.13 -15.82
C LEU A 85 14.32 20.66 -15.52
N PHE A 86 13.97 19.47 -15.99
CA PHE A 86 12.68 18.84 -15.69
C PHE A 86 12.45 18.73 -14.19
N HIS A 87 13.36 18.14 -13.42
CA HIS A 87 13.21 17.98 -11.97
C HIS A 87 13.08 19.31 -11.23
N VAL A 88 13.83 20.32 -11.66
CA VAL A 88 13.78 21.66 -11.05
C VAL A 88 12.43 22.35 -11.29
N VAL A 89 11.79 22.12 -12.44
CA VAL A 89 10.54 22.81 -12.82
C VAL A 89 9.26 22.01 -12.56
N SER A 90 9.31 20.68 -12.62
CA SER A 90 8.14 19.80 -12.43
C SER A 90 7.60 19.84 -11.00
N GLY A 91 8.47 20.04 -10.01
CA GLY A 91 8.10 19.98 -8.61
C GLY A 91 8.11 18.57 -8.01
N MET A 92 8.48 17.54 -8.77
CA MET A 92 8.64 16.16 -8.25
C MET A 92 9.66 16.10 -7.12
N ILE A 93 10.80 16.77 -7.28
CA ILE A 93 11.76 16.97 -6.22
C ILE A 93 11.69 18.42 -5.76
N GLN A 94 11.52 18.65 -4.46
CA GLN A 94 11.45 19.99 -3.91
C GLN A 94 12.82 20.63 -3.91
N VAL A 95 12.97 21.77 -4.57
CA VAL A 95 14.23 22.50 -4.68
C VAL A 95 14.01 23.93 -4.18
N SER A 96 14.77 24.33 -3.15
CA SER A 96 14.65 25.64 -2.51
C SER A 96 16.00 26.39 -2.52
N GLY A 97 15.98 27.62 -3.02
CA GLY A 97 17.12 28.54 -3.01
C GLY A 97 17.03 29.59 -1.90
N GLY A 98 18.05 30.45 -1.85
CA GLY A 98 18.07 31.60 -0.93
C GLY A 98 18.68 31.32 0.44
N PHE A 99 19.36 30.20 0.64
CA PHE A 99 20.07 29.90 1.89
C PHE A 99 21.43 30.60 1.95
N GLU A 100 21.78 31.18 3.10
CA GLU A 100 23.13 31.71 3.41
C GLU A 100 23.92 30.66 4.19
N ARG A 101 25.12 30.28 3.70
CA ARG A 101 26.00 29.37 4.43
C ARG A 101 26.91 30.07 5.40
N ARG A 102 26.71 29.88 6.71
CA ARG A 102 27.58 30.37 7.78
C ARG A 102 28.35 29.23 8.45
N GLY A 103 29.60 29.02 8.05
CA GLY A 103 30.38 27.90 8.55
C GLY A 103 29.83 26.57 8.10
N LYS A 104 29.23 25.82 9.04
CA LYS A 104 28.62 24.51 8.77
C LYS A 104 27.08 24.56 8.71
N ARG A 105 26.42 25.73 8.76
CA ARG A 105 24.96 25.86 8.81
C ARG A 105 24.40 26.57 7.61
N PHE A 106 23.22 26.19 7.19
CA PHE A 106 22.36 26.85 6.20
C PHE A 106 21.32 27.69 6.93
N LEU A 107 21.27 28.98 6.62
CA LEU A 107 20.31 29.94 7.20
C LEU A 107 19.37 30.41 6.10
N GLU A 108 18.07 30.25 6.33
CA GLU A 108 17.04 30.57 5.36
C GLU A 108 17.00 32.05 4.98
N ARG A 109 16.71 32.31 3.70
CA ARG A 109 16.34 33.60 3.12
C ARG A 109 17.37 34.73 3.30
N ARG A 110 18.65 34.40 3.40
CA ARG A 110 19.71 35.41 3.57
C ARG A 110 20.75 35.36 2.44
N GLY A 111 20.77 34.32 1.65
CA GLY A 111 21.67 34.12 0.52
C GLY A 111 21.03 34.44 -0.82
N ILE A 112 21.83 34.48 -1.87
CA ILE A 112 21.37 34.56 -3.27
C ILE A 112 21.84 33.31 -4.02
N SER A 113 20.93 32.40 -4.26
CA SER A 113 21.17 31.21 -5.08
C SER A 113 20.79 31.53 -6.53
N THR A 114 21.77 31.52 -7.42
CA THR A 114 21.59 31.88 -8.82
C THR A 114 21.63 30.62 -9.67
N LEU A 115 20.59 30.41 -10.49
CA LEU A 115 20.56 29.34 -11.50
C LEU A 115 20.94 29.90 -12.87
N THR A 116 21.79 29.15 -13.58
CA THR A 116 22.15 29.37 -14.98
C THR A 116 21.73 28.17 -15.81
N GLY A 117 21.65 28.30 -17.14
CA GLY A 117 21.17 27.25 -18.02
C GLY A 117 19.66 27.03 -18.00
N VAL A 118 18.89 27.92 -17.38
CA VAL A 118 17.44 27.85 -17.27
C VAL A 118 16.78 28.79 -18.27
N PRO A 119 15.75 28.32 -19.00
CA PRO A 119 14.95 29.14 -19.91
C PRO A 119 14.20 30.30 -19.23
N PRO A 120 14.04 31.44 -19.94
CA PRO A 120 13.38 32.61 -19.35
C PRO A 120 11.94 32.39 -18.87
N GLN A 121 11.19 31.48 -19.49
CA GLN A 121 9.80 31.17 -19.13
C GLN A 121 9.66 30.59 -17.73
N PHE A 122 10.65 29.88 -17.21
CA PHE A 122 10.63 29.31 -15.86
C PHE A 122 11.09 30.27 -14.76
N ARG A 123 11.46 31.52 -15.12
CA ARG A 123 12.04 32.50 -14.17
C ARG A 123 11.12 32.80 -12.99
N GLU A 124 9.83 33.05 -13.24
CA GLU A 124 8.90 33.45 -12.18
C GLU A 124 8.55 32.26 -11.26
N LEU A 125 8.44 31.07 -11.80
CA LEU A 125 8.30 29.83 -11.02
C LEU A 125 9.47 29.64 -10.05
N LEU A 126 10.68 29.72 -10.55
CA LEU A 126 11.91 29.49 -9.77
C LEU A 126 12.21 30.65 -8.79
N LYS A 127 11.78 31.86 -9.11
CA LYS A 127 11.86 32.98 -8.17
C LYS A 127 10.96 32.74 -6.94
N GLY A 128 9.79 32.12 -7.14
CA GLY A 128 8.94 31.69 -6.03
C GLY A 128 9.61 30.65 -5.11
N LYS A 129 10.49 29.82 -5.66
CA LYS A 129 11.33 28.85 -4.94
C LYS A 129 12.62 29.44 -4.36
N GLY A 130 12.83 30.76 -4.38
CA GLY A 130 13.98 31.45 -3.77
C GLY A 130 15.20 31.58 -4.68
N PHE A 131 15.06 31.41 -5.99
CA PHE A 131 16.19 31.51 -6.94
C PHE A 131 16.21 32.84 -7.69
N ASN A 132 17.44 33.31 -7.96
CA ASN A 132 17.71 34.27 -9.01
C ASN A 132 18.05 33.49 -10.30
N VAL A 133 17.35 33.77 -11.39
CA VAL A 133 17.58 33.08 -12.68
C VAL A 133 18.27 34.04 -13.64
N VAL A 134 19.48 33.66 -14.06
CA VAL A 134 20.23 34.36 -15.10
C VAL A 134 20.10 33.57 -16.39
N SER A 135 19.35 34.15 -17.36
CA SER A 135 19.26 33.58 -18.70
C SER A 135 20.59 33.77 -19.42
N ASP A 136 21.22 32.68 -19.73
CA ASP A 136 22.48 32.64 -20.49
C ASP A 136 22.27 31.88 -21.82
N ARG A 137 23.35 31.69 -22.58
CA ARG A 137 23.28 31.03 -23.89
C ARG A 137 22.84 29.55 -23.75
N LYS A 138 23.16 28.87 -22.63
CA LYS A 138 22.77 27.47 -22.38
C LYS A 138 21.28 27.36 -22.04
N GLY A 139 20.71 28.36 -21.38
CA GLY A 139 19.29 28.42 -21.04
C GLY A 139 18.37 28.66 -22.25
N ILE A 140 18.92 29.04 -23.40
CA ILE A 140 18.17 29.20 -24.67
C ILE A 140 18.51 28.11 -25.70
N ASP A 141 19.20 27.06 -25.30
CA ASP A 141 19.48 25.88 -26.11
C ASP A 141 18.14 25.20 -26.47
N GLY A 142 17.75 25.32 -27.73
CA GLY A 142 16.47 24.86 -28.22
C GLY A 142 16.22 23.35 -28.03
N PRO A 143 17.16 22.45 -28.35
CA PRO A 143 17.02 21.01 -28.12
C PRO A 143 16.83 20.64 -26.65
N LYS A 144 17.65 21.19 -25.72
CA LYS A 144 17.53 20.96 -24.28
C LYS A 144 16.19 21.41 -23.73
N VAL A 145 15.74 22.59 -24.12
CA VAL A 145 14.45 23.15 -23.68
C VAL A 145 13.29 22.31 -24.17
N ALA A 146 13.31 21.96 -25.47
CA ALA A 146 12.25 21.14 -26.06
C ALA A 146 12.16 19.75 -25.42
N GLU A 147 13.28 19.14 -25.08
CA GLU A 147 13.29 17.86 -24.35
C GLU A 147 12.73 18.00 -22.92
N ALA A 148 13.16 19.01 -22.16
CA ALA A 148 12.60 19.25 -20.82
C ALA A 148 11.10 19.58 -20.86
N GLU A 149 10.63 20.34 -21.85
CA GLU A 149 9.20 20.61 -22.04
C GLU A 149 8.42 19.34 -22.39
N LYS A 150 9.00 18.44 -23.18
CA LYS A 150 8.43 17.12 -23.47
C LYS A 150 8.28 16.28 -22.20
N LEU A 151 9.31 16.24 -21.35
CA LEU A 151 9.27 15.51 -20.07
C LEU A 151 8.19 16.09 -19.13
N VAL A 152 8.08 17.43 -19.06
CA VAL A 152 7.02 18.09 -18.26
C VAL A 152 5.62 17.75 -18.80
N ALA A 153 5.45 17.75 -20.12
CA ALA A 153 4.17 17.39 -20.73
C ALA A 153 3.82 15.92 -20.48
N LEU A 154 4.81 15.02 -20.60
CA LEU A 154 4.63 13.58 -20.30
C LEU A 154 4.25 13.36 -18.84
N HIS A 155 4.93 13.99 -17.90
CA HIS A 155 4.59 13.90 -16.47
C HIS A 155 3.17 14.37 -16.17
N SER A 156 2.75 15.49 -16.78
CA SER A 156 1.37 15.97 -16.64
C SER A 156 0.35 14.99 -17.22
N GLN A 157 0.69 14.33 -18.31
CA GLN A 157 -0.15 13.30 -18.92
C GLN A 157 -0.22 12.05 -18.05
N MET A 158 0.90 11.59 -17.49
CA MET A 158 0.93 10.45 -16.57
C MET A 158 0.08 10.69 -15.31
N LYS A 159 0.06 11.91 -14.77
CA LYS A 159 -0.83 12.26 -13.65
C LYS A 159 -2.32 12.18 -13.98
N ALA A 160 -2.70 12.23 -15.24
CA ALA A 160 -4.08 12.14 -15.71
C ALA A 160 -4.45 10.74 -16.26
N GLY A 161 -3.55 9.77 -16.15
CA GLY A 161 -3.74 8.42 -16.66
C GLY A 161 -3.19 8.20 -18.07
N MET A 162 -2.64 7.02 -18.31
CA MET A 162 -2.07 6.61 -19.60
C MET A 162 -2.92 5.48 -20.19
N PRO A 163 -3.18 5.46 -21.50
CA PRO A 163 -3.98 4.43 -22.11
C PRO A 163 -3.23 3.09 -22.17
N ALA A 164 -3.99 1.99 -22.17
CA ALA A 164 -3.48 0.66 -22.45
C ALA A 164 -2.63 0.63 -23.73
N SER A 165 -1.50 -0.06 -23.68
CA SER A 165 -0.56 -0.11 -24.78
C SER A 165 0.26 -1.40 -24.76
N PRO A 166 0.20 -2.22 -25.83
CA PRO A 166 1.06 -3.39 -25.92
C PRO A 166 2.52 -2.98 -26.15
N CYS A 167 3.44 -3.77 -25.61
CA CYS A 167 4.87 -3.58 -25.83
C CYS A 167 5.26 -3.98 -27.26
N THR A 168 5.45 -3.00 -28.11
CA THR A 168 5.78 -3.21 -29.53
C THR A 168 6.96 -2.36 -29.95
N GLY A 169 7.98 -2.98 -30.51
CA GLY A 169 9.19 -2.29 -30.96
C GLY A 169 10.00 -1.63 -29.85
N GLY A 170 9.86 -2.14 -28.60
CA GLY A 170 10.53 -1.61 -27.43
C GLY A 170 9.79 -0.46 -26.74
N LYS A 171 8.52 -0.23 -27.10
CA LYS A 171 7.66 0.79 -26.48
C LYS A 171 6.27 0.26 -26.17
N ALA A 172 5.74 0.64 -25.01
CA ALA A 172 4.34 0.56 -24.63
C ALA A 172 3.82 2.01 -24.44
N GLY A 173 3.26 2.59 -25.51
CA GLY A 173 3.01 4.01 -25.55
C GLY A 173 4.29 4.83 -25.44
N GLU A 174 4.41 5.68 -24.43
CA GLU A 174 5.61 6.49 -24.18
C GLU A 174 6.68 5.75 -23.35
N PHE A 175 6.32 4.63 -22.69
CA PHE A 175 7.21 3.88 -21.81
C PHE A 175 8.15 2.97 -22.61
N ASP A 176 9.41 2.87 -22.21
CA ASP A 176 10.32 1.84 -22.67
C ASP A 176 9.91 0.49 -22.10
N CYS A 177 9.88 -0.54 -22.91
CA CYS A 177 9.45 -1.86 -22.49
C CYS A 177 10.21 -3.00 -23.17
N GLN A 178 10.21 -4.15 -22.50
CA GLN A 178 10.60 -5.43 -23.06
C GLN A 178 9.59 -6.48 -22.61
N ALA A 179 8.83 -7.05 -23.54
CA ALA A 179 7.91 -8.15 -23.28
C ALA A 179 6.92 -7.93 -22.13
N VAL A 180 6.60 -6.69 -21.78
CA VAL A 180 5.60 -6.33 -20.77
C VAL A 180 4.63 -5.31 -21.35
N ASP A 181 3.36 -5.66 -21.43
CA ASP A 181 2.30 -4.79 -21.91
C ASP A 181 1.75 -3.92 -20.75
N LEU A 182 1.38 -2.70 -21.04
CA LEU A 182 0.56 -1.86 -20.16
C LEU A 182 -0.92 -2.17 -20.42
N LEU A 183 -1.67 -2.64 -19.41
CA LEU A 183 -3.10 -2.91 -19.48
C LEU A 183 -3.92 -1.69 -19.07
N ALA A 184 -3.54 -1.05 -17.95
CA ALA A 184 -4.14 0.20 -17.49
C ALA A 184 -3.15 0.98 -16.63
N HIS A 185 -3.39 2.28 -16.53
CA HIS A 185 -2.76 3.15 -15.55
C HIS A 185 -3.85 3.86 -14.75
N PHE A 186 -4.01 3.44 -13.50
CA PHE A 186 -4.92 4.03 -12.53
C PHE A 186 -4.17 5.15 -11.80
N SER A 187 -4.41 6.37 -12.27
CA SER A 187 -3.66 7.56 -11.85
C SER A 187 -4.23 8.18 -10.57
N PHE A 188 -3.55 9.18 -10.01
CA PHE A 188 -4.07 9.91 -8.84
C PHE A 188 -5.40 10.61 -9.08
N THR A 189 -5.74 10.93 -10.32
CA THR A 189 -7.05 11.53 -10.66
C THR A 189 -8.19 10.53 -10.71
N ASP A 190 -7.88 9.24 -10.77
CA ASP A 190 -8.86 8.15 -10.71
C ASP A 190 -9.18 7.75 -9.26
N VAL A 191 -8.37 8.21 -8.30
CA VAL A 191 -8.58 8.01 -6.87
C VAL A 191 -9.46 9.13 -6.32
N SER A 192 -10.57 8.77 -5.67
CA SER A 192 -11.57 9.71 -5.15
C SER A 192 -10.98 10.77 -4.21
N ALA A 193 -9.99 10.39 -3.40
CA ALA A 193 -9.28 11.26 -2.47
C ALA A 193 -8.23 12.16 -3.12
N SER A 194 -7.87 11.93 -4.40
CA SER A 194 -6.86 12.69 -5.15
C SER A 194 -5.52 12.84 -4.41
N PRO A 195 -4.82 11.74 -4.08
CA PRO A 195 -3.54 11.77 -3.37
C PRO A 195 -2.43 12.41 -4.22
N GLU A 196 -1.30 12.74 -3.59
CA GLU A 196 -0.13 13.29 -4.28
C GLU A 196 0.99 12.27 -4.51
N SER A 197 0.97 11.14 -3.80
CA SER A 197 1.95 10.06 -3.99
C SER A 197 1.41 8.69 -3.58
N ALA A 198 1.87 7.63 -4.26
CA ALA A 198 1.60 6.24 -3.90
C ALA A 198 2.77 5.62 -3.13
N THR A 199 2.49 4.51 -2.46
CA THR A 199 3.46 3.72 -1.70
C THR A 199 3.36 2.25 -2.09
N ASP A 200 3.28 1.31 -1.15
CA ASP A 200 3.22 -0.10 -1.48
C ASP A 200 1.88 -0.52 -2.10
N VAL A 201 1.88 -1.67 -2.75
CA VAL A 201 0.71 -2.36 -3.29
C VAL A 201 0.73 -3.81 -2.87
N TRP A 202 -0.42 -4.28 -2.39
CA TRP A 202 -0.70 -5.69 -2.21
C TRP A 202 -1.99 -6.07 -2.94
N GLY A 203 -2.25 -7.36 -3.10
CA GLY A 203 -3.47 -7.80 -3.74
C GLY A 203 -4.00 -9.11 -3.16
N PHE A 204 -5.20 -9.47 -3.54
CA PHE A 204 -5.76 -10.78 -3.25
C PHE A 204 -6.94 -11.08 -4.19
N VAL A 205 -7.35 -12.34 -4.19
CA VAL A 205 -8.55 -12.83 -4.88
C VAL A 205 -9.61 -13.13 -3.84
N ASP A 206 -10.73 -12.42 -3.88
CA ASP A 206 -11.88 -12.71 -3.03
C ASP A 206 -12.53 -14.04 -3.42
N LEU A 207 -12.63 -14.96 -2.49
CA LEU A 207 -13.15 -16.30 -2.75
C LEU A 207 -14.67 -16.37 -2.78
N ASN A 208 -15.40 -15.35 -2.30
CA ASN A 208 -16.87 -15.28 -2.45
C ASN A 208 -17.29 -14.96 -3.88
N SER A 209 -16.55 -14.06 -4.55
CA SER A 209 -16.88 -13.52 -5.88
C SER A 209 -15.90 -13.91 -6.97
N ARG A 210 -14.68 -14.35 -6.62
CA ARG A 210 -13.53 -14.59 -7.52
C ARG A 210 -13.02 -13.31 -8.18
N ARG A 211 -13.36 -12.14 -7.63
CA ARG A 211 -12.83 -10.85 -8.09
C ARG A 211 -11.43 -10.61 -7.53
N GLU A 212 -10.66 -9.84 -8.24
CA GLU A 212 -9.26 -9.52 -7.95
C GLU A 212 -9.18 -8.07 -7.49
N TYR A 213 -8.49 -7.85 -6.37
CA TYR A 213 -8.38 -6.52 -5.77
C TYR A 213 -6.93 -6.15 -5.52
N ALA A 214 -6.54 -4.95 -5.94
CA ALA A 214 -5.30 -4.30 -5.54
C ALA A 214 -5.59 -3.34 -4.38
N ILE A 215 -4.83 -3.44 -3.31
CA ILE A 215 -4.88 -2.52 -2.18
C ILE A 215 -3.64 -1.64 -2.29
N VAL A 216 -3.84 -0.34 -2.45
CA VAL A 216 -2.77 0.61 -2.74
C VAL A 216 -2.65 1.63 -1.62
N GLY A 217 -1.45 1.75 -1.05
CA GLY A 217 -1.14 2.80 -0.09
C GLY A 217 -0.89 4.14 -0.79
N TYR A 218 -1.42 5.21 -0.22
CA TYR A 218 -1.19 6.58 -0.64
C TYR A 218 -0.72 7.44 0.53
N ASP A 219 -0.20 8.61 0.26
CA ASP A 219 0.28 9.54 1.31
C ASP A 219 -0.81 9.92 2.31
N ILE A 220 -2.09 9.96 1.90
CA ILE A 220 -3.24 10.39 2.73
C ILE A 220 -4.20 9.24 3.08
N GLY A 221 -3.96 8.00 2.65
CA GLY A 221 -4.87 6.88 2.93
C GLY A 221 -4.54 5.62 2.16
N THR A 222 -5.53 4.75 2.02
CA THR A 222 -5.40 3.45 1.34
C THR A 222 -6.63 3.20 0.48
N ALA A 223 -6.45 2.92 -0.80
CA ALA A 223 -7.54 2.54 -1.71
C ALA A 223 -7.60 1.02 -1.89
N VAL A 224 -8.80 0.51 -2.09
CA VAL A 224 -9.04 -0.83 -2.65
C VAL A 224 -9.57 -0.67 -4.06
N VAL A 225 -8.88 -1.25 -5.02
CA VAL A 225 -9.16 -1.13 -6.45
C VAL A 225 -9.52 -2.52 -6.99
N ASP A 226 -10.69 -2.65 -7.59
CA ASP A 226 -11.08 -3.84 -8.32
C ASP A 226 -10.34 -3.89 -9.66
N VAL A 227 -9.54 -4.93 -9.84
CA VAL A 227 -8.69 -5.15 -11.02
C VAL A 227 -9.09 -6.42 -11.77
N THR A 228 -10.30 -6.93 -11.53
CA THR A 228 -10.85 -8.12 -12.18
C THR A 228 -10.90 -7.95 -13.71
N ASP A 229 -11.28 -6.77 -14.18
CA ASP A 229 -11.02 -6.31 -15.54
C ASP A 229 -9.79 -5.38 -15.50
N PRO A 230 -8.59 -5.89 -15.79
CA PRO A 230 -7.38 -5.08 -15.63
C PRO A 230 -7.23 -3.96 -16.66
N GLU A 231 -8.07 -3.91 -17.69
CA GLU A 231 -8.11 -2.80 -18.65
C GLU A 231 -9.03 -1.67 -18.17
N ASN A 232 -9.92 -1.95 -17.21
CA ASN A 232 -10.87 -1.00 -16.63
C ASN A 232 -10.90 -1.14 -15.09
N PRO A 233 -9.83 -0.79 -14.39
CA PRO A 233 -9.78 -0.85 -12.92
C PRO A 233 -10.75 0.18 -12.30
N LEU A 234 -11.35 -0.19 -11.16
CA LEU A 234 -12.33 0.65 -10.46
C LEU A 234 -11.99 0.75 -8.97
N GLU A 235 -12.02 1.96 -8.41
CA GLU A 235 -11.95 2.14 -6.96
C GLU A 235 -13.21 1.59 -6.30
N VAL A 236 -13.04 0.68 -5.33
CA VAL A 236 -14.14 0.19 -4.49
C VAL A 236 -14.35 1.13 -3.32
N GLY A 237 -13.29 1.68 -2.79
CA GLY A 237 -13.34 2.66 -1.72
C GLY A 237 -11.96 3.11 -1.28
N PHE A 238 -11.95 4.19 -0.51
CA PHE A 238 -10.76 4.81 0.05
C PHE A 238 -10.90 4.93 1.57
N ILE A 239 -9.90 4.49 2.30
CA ILE A 239 -9.80 4.65 3.75
C ILE A 239 -8.84 5.78 4.05
N ASP A 240 -9.35 6.87 4.57
CA ASP A 240 -8.56 8.01 4.99
C ASP A 240 -7.58 7.66 6.12
N GLY A 241 -6.40 8.24 6.05
CA GLY A 241 -5.33 8.11 7.04
C GLY A 241 -4.64 9.42 7.32
N GLN A 242 -3.85 9.46 8.39
CA GLN A 242 -2.96 10.60 8.63
C GLN A 242 -1.88 10.66 7.54
N PRO A 243 -1.43 11.82 7.13
CA PRO A 243 -0.33 11.92 6.17
C PRO A 243 0.87 11.06 6.60
N ALA A 244 1.30 10.18 5.71
CA ALA A 244 2.39 9.24 5.96
C ALA A 244 3.36 9.23 4.78
N PHE A 245 4.63 8.94 5.06
CA PHE A 245 5.61 8.75 3.97
C PHE A 245 5.43 7.39 3.31
N TRP A 246 5.12 6.36 4.12
CA TRP A 246 5.02 4.98 3.70
C TRP A 246 3.78 4.31 4.29
N ARG A 247 3.19 3.41 3.50
CA ARG A 247 2.19 2.45 3.96
C ARG A 247 2.55 1.11 3.37
N ASP A 248 2.60 0.08 4.19
CA ASP A 248 2.74 -1.31 3.75
C ASP A 248 1.46 -2.07 4.09
N ILE A 249 1.11 -3.04 3.24
CA ILE A 249 -0.19 -3.69 3.26
C ILE A 249 -0.03 -5.19 3.10
N LYS A 250 -0.74 -5.98 3.94
CA LYS A 250 -0.89 -7.44 3.75
C LYS A 250 -2.33 -7.85 4.02
N VAL A 251 -2.74 -8.97 3.46
CA VAL A 251 -4.12 -9.47 3.54
C VAL A 251 -4.16 -10.84 4.19
N TYR A 252 -5.18 -11.06 5.02
CA TYR A 252 -5.60 -12.36 5.49
C TYR A 252 -7.08 -12.59 5.16
N GLN A 253 -7.37 -13.72 4.53
CA GLN A 253 -8.71 -14.19 4.20
C GLN A 253 -8.98 -15.53 4.89
N PHE A 254 -10.16 -15.68 5.47
CA PHE A 254 -10.57 -16.91 6.17
C PHE A 254 -12.07 -17.17 5.98
N PHE A 255 -12.46 -18.43 6.09
CA PHE A 255 -13.86 -18.82 6.02
C PHE A 255 -14.51 -18.72 7.42
N ASP A 256 -15.56 -17.89 7.55
CA ASP A 256 -16.31 -17.75 8.78
C ASP A 256 -17.49 -18.74 8.77
N THR A 257 -17.37 -19.79 9.55
CA THR A 257 -18.41 -20.85 9.64
C THR A 257 -19.72 -20.39 10.28
N ASN A 258 -19.75 -19.23 10.94
CA ASN A 258 -20.99 -18.69 11.51
C ASN A 258 -21.82 -17.96 10.45
N ASP A 259 -21.14 -17.28 9.53
CA ASP A 259 -21.74 -16.47 8.47
C ASP A 259 -21.77 -17.23 7.12
N ASP A 260 -21.16 -18.44 7.07
CA ASP A 260 -21.05 -19.29 5.89
C ASP A 260 -20.46 -18.54 4.68
N ARG A 261 -19.39 -17.76 4.93
CA ARG A 261 -18.75 -16.92 3.91
C ARG A 261 -17.28 -16.67 4.19
N TRP A 262 -16.54 -16.32 3.16
CA TRP A 262 -15.19 -15.80 3.30
C TRP A 262 -15.23 -14.37 3.84
N LYS A 263 -14.32 -14.06 4.77
CA LYS A 263 -14.04 -12.72 5.27
C LYS A 263 -12.59 -12.38 4.98
N ALA A 264 -12.33 -11.14 4.65
CA ALA A 264 -10.99 -10.65 4.34
C ALA A 264 -10.69 -9.37 5.11
N TYR A 265 -9.45 -9.27 5.62
CA TYR A 265 -8.95 -8.09 6.31
C TYR A 265 -7.61 -7.67 5.71
N ALA A 266 -7.45 -6.38 5.43
CA ALA A 266 -6.15 -5.80 5.13
C ALA A 266 -5.55 -5.14 6.38
N TYR A 267 -4.27 -5.36 6.58
CA TYR A 267 -3.47 -4.80 7.67
C TYR A 267 -2.53 -3.78 7.09
N VAL A 268 -2.62 -2.54 7.56
CA VAL A 268 -1.87 -1.42 7.01
C VAL A 268 -1.02 -0.79 8.10
N THR A 269 0.31 -0.81 7.92
CA THR A 269 1.24 -0.03 8.74
C THR A 269 1.51 1.33 8.12
N THR A 270 1.99 2.26 8.95
CA THR A 270 2.34 3.61 8.49
C THR A 270 3.66 4.05 9.12
N ASP A 271 4.53 4.65 8.31
CA ASP A 271 5.75 5.29 8.77
C ASP A 271 5.71 6.80 8.49
N GLY A 272 6.34 7.59 9.38
CA GLY A 272 6.24 9.04 9.34
C GLY A 272 4.89 9.61 9.78
N SER A 273 4.03 8.79 10.36
CA SER A 273 2.65 9.07 10.76
C SER A 273 2.38 8.62 12.19
N THR A 274 1.16 8.78 12.68
CA THR A 274 0.70 8.30 13.98
C THR A 274 -0.44 7.28 13.89
N ASP A 275 -0.74 6.79 12.69
CA ASP A 275 -1.79 5.79 12.48
C ASP A 275 -1.41 4.37 12.96
N GLY A 276 -0.13 4.08 13.12
CA GLY A 276 0.34 2.78 13.60
C GLY A 276 0.00 1.63 12.65
N LEU A 277 -0.72 0.63 13.17
CA LEU A 277 -1.32 -0.45 12.40
C LEU A 277 -2.84 -0.31 12.48
N PHE A 278 -3.52 -0.18 11.36
CA PHE A 278 -4.97 -0.24 11.29
C PHE A 278 -5.45 -1.40 10.42
N VAL A 279 -6.70 -1.79 10.62
CA VAL A 279 -7.32 -2.93 9.96
C VAL A 279 -8.47 -2.45 9.09
N ILE A 280 -8.48 -2.84 7.83
CA ILE A 280 -9.58 -2.62 6.89
C ILE A 280 -10.37 -3.92 6.79
N ASP A 281 -11.64 -3.90 7.15
CA ASP A 281 -12.57 -4.98 6.86
C ASP A 281 -12.99 -4.91 5.39
N MET A 282 -12.66 -5.93 4.65
CA MET A 282 -13.00 -6.09 3.24
C MET A 282 -14.08 -7.16 3.02
N SER A 283 -14.74 -7.62 4.10
CA SER A 283 -15.76 -8.67 4.01
C SER A 283 -17.03 -8.21 3.28
N GLY A 284 -17.20 -6.90 3.08
CA GLY A 284 -18.28 -6.29 2.30
C GLY A 284 -18.01 -6.20 0.79
N LEU A 285 -16.83 -6.67 0.32
CA LEU A 285 -16.55 -6.68 -1.13
C LEU A 285 -17.59 -7.52 -1.89
N PRO A 286 -17.92 -7.11 -3.11
CA PRO A 286 -17.36 -6.04 -3.94
C PRO A 286 -17.94 -4.64 -3.67
N HIS A 287 -18.76 -4.43 -2.65
CA HIS A 287 -19.55 -3.21 -2.49
C HIS A 287 -19.03 -2.25 -1.42
N ALA A 288 -18.34 -2.75 -0.38
CA ALA A 288 -17.94 -1.91 0.74
C ALA A 288 -16.62 -2.37 1.37
N ILE A 289 -15.89 -1.42 1.91
CA ILE A 289 -14.75 -1.62 2.81
C ILE A 289 -14.92 -0.73 4.02
N GLN A 290 -14.36 -1.13 5.16
CA GLN A 290 -14.51 -0.37 6.40
C GLN A 290 -13.24 -0.43 7.24
N LYS A 291 -12.81 0.69 7.82
CA LYS A 291 -11.77 0.73 8.86
C LYS A 291 -12.37 0.28 10.19
N THR A 292 -11.85 -0.79 10.78
CA THR A 292 -12.49 -1.41 11.95
C THR A 292 -11.71 -1.24 13.24
N THR A 293 -10.40 -1.42 13.21
CA THR A 293 -9.58 -1.49 14.42
C THR A 293 -8.25 -0.78 14.20
N TYR A 294 -7.71 -0.29 15.29
CA TYR A 294 -6.42 0.33 15.40
C TYR A 294 -5.60 -0.34 16.52
N VAL A 295 -4.41 -0.82 16.21
CA VAL A 295 -3.49 -1.36 17.22
C VAL A 295 -2.70 -0.22 17.84
N SER A 296 -2.89 0.03 19.13
CA SER A 296 -2.44 1.24 19.81
C SER A 296 -1.15 1.09 20.64
N ASP A 297 -0.49 -0.05 20.61
CA ASP A 297 0.75 -0.26 21.37
C ASP A 297 2.01 0.29 20.67
N PHE A 298 1.90 0.71 19.43
CA PHE A 298 2.85 1.57 18.71
C PHE A 298 2.08 2.53 17.79
N PHE A 299 2.71 3.61 17.36
CA PHE A 299 2.06 4.62 16.49
C PHE A 299 2.70 4.75 15.10
N ALA A 300 3.84 4.11 14.85
CA ALA A 300 4.48 4.04 13.55
C ALA A 300 5.20 2.70 13.41
N ALA A 301 5.12 2.11 12.23
CA ALA A 301 5.91 0.96 11.83
C ALA A 301 6.17 1.01 10.34
N HIS A 302 7.34 0.56 9.91
CA HIS A 302 7.74 0.63 8.52
C HIS A 302 6.97 -0.40 7.69
N ASN A 303 7.13 -1.70 7.98
CA ASN A 303 6.50 -2.77 7.21
C ASN A 303 5.65 -3.71 8.08
N VAL A 304 4.73 -4.42 7.43
CA VAL A 304 3.97 -5.55 7.98
C VAL A 304 4.08 -6.74 7.05
N TYR A 305 4.23 -7.93 7.59
CA TYR A 305 4.20 -9.17 6.83
C TYR A 305 3.21 -10.15 7.45
N ALA A 306 2.29 -10.69 6.65
CA ALA A 306 1.39 -11.75 7.09
C ALA A 306 2.05 -13.10 6.81
N THR A 307 2.49 -13.78 7.86
CA THR A 307 3.16 -15.09 7.75
C THR A 307 2.15 -16.20 7.49
N ASN A 308 2.60 -17.39 7.06
CA ASN A 308 1.73 -18.55 6.88
C ASN A 308 0.51 -18.29 5.97
N THR A 309 0.62 -17.40 4.96
CA THR A 309 -0.47 -17.10 4.04
C THR A 309 -0.14 -17.47 2.60
N ASP A 310 -1.15 -17.87 1.85
CA ASP A 310 -1.12 -17.94 0.39
C ASP A 310 -1.16 -16.53 -0.21
N TYR A 311 -0.22 -16.24 -1.09
CA TYR A 311 -0.03 -14.87 -1.59
C TYR A 311 -1.14 -14.40 -2.54
N SER A 312 -1.83 -15.34 -3.20
CA SER A 312 -2.90 -15.01 -4.16
C SER A 312 -4.24 -14.76 -3.47
N THR A 313 -4.52 -15.48 -2.40
CA THR A 313 -5.84 -15.47 -1.74
C THR A 313 -5.79 -14.91 -0.32
N GLY A 314 -4.62 -14.88 0.30
CA GLY A 314 -4.49 -14.52 1.71
C GLY A 314 -4.92 -15.60 2.71
N ILE A 315 -5.32 -16.81 2.28
CA ILE A 315 -5.73 -17.87 3.21
C ILE A 315 -4.53 -18.51 3.91
N ALA A 316 -4.75 -19.05 5.10
CA ALA A 316 -3.69 -19.71 5.85
C ALA A 316 -3.22 -21.00 5.15
N LEU A 317 -1.90 -21.23 5.09
CA LEU A 317 -1.27 -22.43 4.51
C LEU A 317 -1.30 -23.64 5.46
N THR A 318 -1.50 -23.40 6.75
CA THR A 318 -1.60 -24.43 7.78
C THR A 318 -2.89 -24.26 8.59
N ASN A 319 -3.16 -25.20 9.50
CA ASN A 319 -4.33 -25.10 10.39
C ASN A 319 -4.18 -24.04 11.51
N GLU A 320 -3.02 -23.40 11.61
CA GLU A 320 -2.79 -22.34 12.58
C GLU A 320 -3.06 -20.97 11.92
N PRO A 321 -3.61 -20.00 12.68
CA PRO A 321 -3.83 -18.67 12.16
C PRO A 321 -2.49 -17.98 11.82
N PRO A 322 -2.45 -17.10 10.82
CA PRO A 322 -1.27 -16.31 10.51
C PRO A 322 -0.82 -15.43 11.66
N LEU A 323 0.43 -14.98 11.58
CA LEU A 323 0.96 -13.90 12.40
C LEU A 323 1.20 -12.67 11.55
N LEU A 324 1.07 -11.50 12.14
CA LEU A 324 1.66 -10.29 11.56
C LEU A 324 3.05 -10.11 12.18
N ALA A 325 4.05 -10.11 11.32
CA ALA A 325 5.41 -9.67 11.67
C ALA A 325 5.48 -8.16 11.39
N ILE A 326 5.61 -7.37 12.46
CA ILE A 326 5.73 -5.91 12.36
C ILE A 326 7.20 -5.54 12.40
N SER A 327 7.64 -4.81 11.38
CA SER A 327 9.01 -4.37 11.14
C SER A 327 9.15 -2.87 11.37
N GLY A 328 10.29 -2.41 11.88
CA GLY A 328 10.63 -1.00 11.97
C GLY A 328 9.70 -0.17 12.84
N SER A 329 9.09 -0.76 13.89
CA SER A 329 8.18 -0.01 14.75
C SER A 329 8.93 1.04 15.58
N ASN A 330 8.26 2.14 15.91
CA ASN A 330 8.80 3.22 16.75
C ASN A 330 9.09 2.81 18.22
N ILE A 331 8.84 1.56 18.58
CA ILE A 331 9.13 0.98 19.88
C ILE A 331 10.09 -0.18 19.76
N SER A 332 10.74 -0.58 20.88
CA SER A 332 11.70 -1.69 20.90
C SER A 332 12.83 -1.57 19.87
N SER A 333 13.21 -0.35 19.48
CA SER A 333 14.23 -0.08 18.44
C SER A 333 13.94 -0.71 17.07
N GLY A 334 12.69 -0.83 16.69
CA GLY A 334 12.29 -1.39 15.40
C GLY A 334 12.47 -2.89 15.24
N GLN A 335 12.74 -3.61 16.32
CA GLN A 335 12.91 -5.07 16.30
C GLN A 335 11.61 -5.79 15.97
N TYR A 336 11.71 -7.05 15.49
CA TYR A 336 10.58 -7.93 15.23
C TYR A 336 9.54 -7.92 16.35
N ARG A 337 8.28 -7.79 15.96
CA ARG A 337 7.10 -7.93 16.83
C ARG A 337 6.06 -8.79 16.13
N GLY A 338 5.64 -9.89 16.79
CA GLY A 338 4.61 -10.81 16.30
C GLY A 338 3.25 -10.52 16.93
N TYR A 339 2.22 -10.44 16.09
CA TYR A 339 0.81 -10.33 16.49
C TYR A 339 0.04 -11.51 15.93
N THR A 340 -0.77 -12.16 16.76
CA THR A 340 -1.64 -13.25 16.30
C THR A 340 -2.90 -12.72 15.63
N LEU A 341 -3.37 -13.42 14.61
CA LEU A 341 -4.64 -13.21 13.94
C LEU A 341 -5.70 -14.24 14.38
N GLN A 342 -5.65 -14.68 15.63
CA GLN A 342 -6.71 -15.52 16.23
C GLN A 342 -8.08 -14.81 16.17
N ASP A 343 -8.09 -13.51 16.35
CA ASP A 343 -9.17 -12.60 15.99
C ASP A 343 -8.62 -11.71 14.87
N PRO A 344 -9.00 -11.95 13.60
CA PRO A 344 -8.44 -11.20 12.48
C PRO A 344 -8.79 -9.71 12.49
N ALA A 345 -9.94 -9.34 13.07
CA ALA A 345 -10.33 -7.94 13.22
C ALA A 345 -9.57 -7.20 14.33
N ALA A 346 -8.91 -7.93 15.25
CA ALA A 346 -8.23 -7.35 16.41
C ALA A 346 -6.89 -8.04 16.69
N PRO A 347 -5.84 -7.79 15.89
CA PRO A 347 -4.51 -8.37 16.08
C PRO A 347 -3.97 -8.16 17.49
N ALA A 348 -3.45 -9.22 18.12
CA ALA A 348 -2.97 -9.17 19.49
C ALA A 348 -1.48 -9.52 19.59
N PHE A 349 -0.71 -8.72 20.33
CA PHE A 349 0.71 -8.93 20.54
C PHE A 349 1.01 -10.29 21.21
N VAL A 350 1.95 -11.04 20.63
CA VAL A 350 2.40 -12.34 21.15
C VAL A 350 3.81 -12.26 21.73
N ALA A 351 4.77 -11.83 20.94
CA ALA A 351 6.17 -11.74 21.34
C ALA A 351 6.97 -10.81 20.43
N GLY A 352 8.15 -10.43 20.90
CA GLY A 352 9.18 -9.75 20.11
C GLY A 352 10.54 -10.44 20.28
N ALA A 353 11.44 -10.28 19.33
CA ALA A 353 12.78 -10.83 19.40
C ALA A 353 13.75 -9.82 20.00
N SER A 354 13.99 -9.88 21.30
CA SER A 354 14.86 -8.95 22.03
C SER A 354 16.36 -9.03 21.67
N SER A 355 16.78 -9.98 20.84
CA SER A 355 18.16 -10.13 20.36
C SER A 355 18.33 -9.68 18.90
N ALA A 356 17.27 -9.19 18.28
CA ALA A 356 17.31 -8.68 16.92
C ALA A 356 17.89 -7.25 16.89
N ASP A 357 18.45 -6.88 15.76
CA ASP A 357 18.67 -5.49 15.38
C ASP A 357 17.37 -4.87 14.86
N TYR A 358 17.38 -3.68 14.33
CA TYR A 358 16.27 -3.11 13.60
C TYR A 358 15.87 -4.07 12.46
N MET A 359 14.61 -4.46 12.38
CA MET A 359 14.08 -5.24 11.25
C MET A 359 13.46 -4.27 10.28
N HIS A 360 13.98 -4.21 9.05
CA HIS A 360 13.44 -3.32 8.03
C HIS A 360 12.25 -3.96 7.32
N ASP A 361 12.44 -5.17 6.81
CA ASP A 361 11.41 -5.93 6.12
C ASP A 361 11.51 -7.43 6.45
N ALA A 362 10.46 -8.18 6.10
CA ALA A 362 10.39 -9.61 6.36
C ALA A 362 9.66 -10.37 5.24
N SER A 363 10.03 -11.62 5.05
CA SER A 363 9.24 -12.61 4.33
C SER A 363 9.29 -13.95 5.05
N SER A 364 8.25 -14.78 4.91
CA SER A 364 8.20 -16.07 5.58
C SER A 364 7.87 -17.22 4.65
N ILE A 365 8.16 -18.43 5.10
CA ILE A 365 7.90 -19.64 4.36
C ILE A 365 7.67 -20.82 5.29
N ILE A 366 6.80 -21.73 4.88
CA ILE A 366 6.55 -23.00 5.58
C ILE A 366 7.47 -24.09 5.01
N ILE A 367 8.39 -24.60 5.81
CA ILE A 367 9.28 -25.70 5.48
C ILE A 367 8.66 -27.01 5.93
N THR A 368 8.45 -27.93 5.00
CA THR A 368 7.89 -29.27 5.25
C THR A 368 8.86 -30.39 4.93
N ASP A 369 9.99 -30.09 4.30
CA ASP A 369 11.04 -31.05 3.95
C ASP A 369 11.94 -31.42 5.15
N ALA A 370 12.99 -32.18 4.93
CA ALA A 370 13.88 -32.70 5.98
C ALA A 370 14.59 -31.58 6.79
N ARG A 371 14.63 -30.34 6.30
CA ARG A 371 15.19 -29.19 7.04
C ARG A 371 14.40 -28.90 8.31
N LYS A 372 13.07 -29.10 8.31
CA LYS A 372 12.22 -28.90 9.49
C LYS A 372 12.70 -29.72 10.71
N ASP A 373 13.10 -30.98 10.48
CA ASP A 373 13.51 -31.91 11.54
C ASP A 373 14.97 -31.74 11.96
N SER A 374 15.82 -31.19 11.08
CA SER A 374 17.28 -31.14 11.28
C SER A 374 17.85 -29.75 11.52
N GLN A 375 17.12 -28.69 11.13
CA GLN A 375 17.63 -27.31 11.15
C GLN A 375 16.77 -26.35 11.97
N CYS A 376 15.50 -26.65 12.19
CA CYS A 376 14.61 -25.85 13.01
C CYS A 376 14.70 -26.23 14.49
N ASP A 377 14.45 -25.28 15.38
CA ASP A 377 14.53 -25.48 16.84
C ASP A 377 13.16 -25.86 17.43
N ASN A 378 12.05 -25.42 16.81
CA ASN A 378 10.68 -25.57 17.32
C ASN A 378 9.77 -26.39 16.40
N ALA A 379 10.32 -27.08 15.40
CA ALA A 379 9.52 -27.75 14.38
C ALA A 379 8.59 -28.86 14.94
N ALA A 380 7.41 -28.93 14.32
CA ALA A 380 6.40 -29.94 14.55
C ALA A 380 6.06 -30.66 13.23
N ALA A 381 4.84 -30.48 12.71
CA ALA A 381 4.47 -30.96 11.36
C ALA A 381 5.17 -30.16 10.26
N TRP A 382 5.48 -28.90 10.53
CA TRP A 382 6.22 -27.96 9.68
C TRP A 382 7.17 -27.11 10.53
N CYS A 383 8.00 -26.31 9.84
CA CYS A 383 8.77 -25.22 10.44
C CYS A 383 8.43 -23.93 9.70
N GLU A 384 7.96 -22.94 10.42
CA GLU A 384 7.75 -21.60 9.91
C GLU A 384 9.03 -20.79 10.04
N VAL A 385 9.56 -20.35 8.92
CA VAL A 385 10.84 -19.63 8.83
C VAL A 385 10.58 -18.21 8.38
N LEU A 386 11.05 -17.24 9.16
CA LEU A 386 11.03 -15.82 8.82
C LEU A 386 12.42 -15.36 8.39
N LEU A 387 12.51 -14.65 7.28
CA LEU A 387 13.67 -13.84 6.91
C LEU A 387 13.49 -12.44 7.51
N ASP A 388 14.54 -11.93 8.10
CA ASP A 388 14.62 -10.60 8.69
C ASP A 388 15.75 -9.85 7.96
N PHE A 389 15.38 -8.84 7.21
CA PHE A 389 16.27 -7.95 6.50
C PHE A 389 16.50 -6.73 7.40
N ASN A 390 17.72 -6.63 7.98
CA ASN A 390 17.95 -5.75 9.13
C ASN A 390 18.97 -4.64 8.85
N GLU A 391 18.97 -4.09 7.65
CA GLU A 391 19.90 -3.07 7.14
C GLU A 391 21.35 -3.58 6.95
N LEU A 392 21.81 -4.56 7.68
CA LEU A 392 23.22 -4.99 7.71
C LEU A 392 23.45 -6.45 7.34
N THR A 393 22.47 -7.31 7.64
CA THR A 393 22.58 -8.76 7.47
C THR A 393 21.21 -9.35 7.13
N ILE A 394 21.23 -10.58 6.67
CA ILE A 394 20.02 -11.41 6.54
C ILE A 394 20.00 -12.32 7.76
N ASP A 395 18.99 -12.19 8.60
CA ASP A 395 18.76 -13.11 9.73
C ASP A 395 17.67 -14.11 9.35
N VAL A 396 17.85 -15.37 9.71
CA VAL A 396 16.86 -16.43 9.52
C VAL A 396 16.35 -16.85 10.89
N TRP A 397 15.03 -16.82 11.06
CA TRP A 397 14.37 -17.14 12.34
C TRP A 397 13.40 -18.32 12.18
N ASP A 398 13.38 -19.21 13.14
CA ASP A 398 12.31 -20.18 13.36
C ASP A 398 11.25 -19.53 14.26
N ILE A 399 10.09 -19.24 13.68
CA ILE A 399 8.94 -18.62 14.36
C ILE A 399 7.77 -19.60 14.55
N THR A 400 8.01 -20.91 14.34
CA THR A 400 7.01 -21.98 14.54
C THR A 400 6.34 -21.92 15.90
N ASN A 401 7.12 -21.53 16.92
CA ASN A 401 6.57 -21.12 18.21
C ASN A 401 6.61 -19.60 18.33
N PRO A 402 5.52 -18.91 18.06
CA PRO A 402 5.50 -17.44 18.02
C PRO A 402 5.82 -16.78 19.36
N SER A 403 5.62 -17.50 20.48
CA SER A 403 5.97 -17.00 21.82
C SER A 403 7.47 -17.12 22.16
N SER A 404 8.25 -17.81 21.33
CA SER A 404 9.68 -18.04 21.54
C SER A 404 10.43 -18.17 20.20
N PRO A 405 10.49 -17.09 19.40
CA PRO A 405 11.22 -17.11 18.13
C PRO A 405 12.70 -17.41 18.35
N ALA A 406 13.30 -18.26 17.49
CA ALA A 406 14.68 -18.69 17.58
C ALA A 406 15.46 -18.30 16.31
N ARG A 407 16.56 -17.56 16.46
CA ARG A 407 17.41 -17.23 15.32
C ARG A 407 18.26 -18.42 14.89
N LEU A 408 18.07 -18.89 13.66
CA LEU A 408 18.82 -19.98 13.07
C LEU A 408 20.17 -19.52 12.51
N SER A 409 20.21 -18.36 11.85
CA SER A 409 21.46 -17.82 11.30
C SER A 409 21.45 -16.29 11.22
N ARG A 410 22.65 -15.73 11.01
CA ARG A 410 22.92 -14.34 10.67
C ARG A 410 23.98 -14.31 9.58
N THR A 411 23.64 -13.76 8.42
CA THR A 411 24.49 -13.83 7.23
C THR A 411 24.82 -12.43 6.73
N PRO A 412 26.05 -11.93 6.93
CA PRO A 412 26.55 -10.71 6.28
C PRO A 412 27.06 -11.02 4.87
N TYR A 413 27.13 -9.99 4.00
CA TYR A 413 27.75 -10.08 2.69
C TYR A 413 28.58 -8.82 2.37
N ALA A 414 29.37 -8.90 1.30
CA ALA A 414 30.22 -7.80 0.89
C ALA A 414 29.39 -6.69 0.22
N ASN A 415 29.74 -5.43 0.45
CA ASN A 415 29.04 -4.24 -0.04
C ASN A 415 27.57 -4.17 0.44
N ALA A 416 27.27 -4.69 1.61
CA ALA A 416 26.00 -4.42 2.27
C ALA A 416 25.98 -2.94 2.69
N ALA A 417 25.05 -2.16 2.15
CA ALA A 417 24.80 -0.77 2.49
C ALA A 417 23.51 -0.62 3.29
N TYR A 418 22.43 -1.26 2.79
CA TYR A 418 21.13 -1.28 3.42
C TYR A 418 20.36 -2.52 2.99
N VAL A 419 20.55 -3.64 3.71
CA VAL A 419 19.87 -4.91 3.44
C VAL A 419 18.38 -4.71 3.64
N HIS A 420 17.65 -4.55 2.54
CA HIS A 420 16.32 -3.97 2.50
C HIS A 420 15.21 -5.00 2.57
N SER A 421 15.13 -5.87 1.58
CA SER A 421 14.04 -6.82 1.39
C SER A 421 14.51 -8.09 0.71
N GLY A 422 13.63 -9.07 0.54
CA GLY A 422 13.94 -10.24 -0.25
C GLY A 422 12.83 -11.30 -0.25
N TRP A 423 12.93 -12.24 -1.18
CA TRP A 423 11.90 -13.22 -1.42
C TRP A 423 12.45 -14.60 -1.72
N TRP A 424 11.65 -15.63 -1.46
CA TRP A 424 11.99 -17.02 -1.66
C TRP A 424 11.73 -17.48 -3.11
N SER A 425 12.57 -18.42 -3.62
CA SER A 425 12.19 -19.23 -4.76
C SER A 425 11.06 -20.20 -4.37
N GLU A 426 10.19 -20.58 -5.32
CA GLU A 426 9.09 -21.50 -5.02
C GLU A 426 9.57 -22.90 -4.57
N ASP A 427 10.79 -23.31 -4.99
CA ASP A 427 11.43 -24.55 -4.50
C ASP A 427 11.97 -24.44 -3.08
N LYS A 428 11.89 -23.25 -2.49
CA LYS A 428 12.32 -22.95 -1.12
C LYS A 428 13.81 -23.20 -0.87
N GLN A 429 14.64 -23.16 -1.92
CA GLN A 429 16.08 -23.43 -1.85
C GLN A 429 16.93 -22.15 -1.97
N HIS A 430 16.34 -21.07 -2.49
CA HIS A 430 17.04 -19.83 -2.72
C HIS A 430 16.24 -18.65 -2.18
N ILE A 431 16.97 -17.56 -1.87
CA ILE A 431 16.41 -16.24 -1.60
C ILE A 431 17.09 -15.20 -2.47
N PHE A 432 16.30 -14.24 -2.94
CA PHE A 432 16.73 -13.07 -3.69
C PHE A 432 16.69 -11.86 -2.77
N VAL A 433 17.77 -11.12 -2.68
CA VAL A 433 17.97 -10.08 -1.67
C VAL A 433 18.29 -8.77 -2.33
N HIS A 434 17.61 -7.71 -1.90
CA HIS A 434 17.78 -6.33 -2.31
C HIS A 434 18.57 -5.54 -1.28
N ASP A 435 19.41 -4.62 -1.76
CA ASP A 435 20.20 -3.68 -0.95
C ASP A 435 19.99 -2.26 -1.49
N GLU A 436 19.10 -1.52 -0.88
CA GLU A 436 18.53 -0.29 -1.39
C GLU A 436 19.53 0.89 -1.52
N GLN A 437 20.73 0.78 -0.95
CA GLN A 437 21.68 1.90 -0.93
C GLN A 437 23.06 1.58 -1.54
N ASP A 438 23.27 0.39 -2.05
CA ASP A 438 24.58 0.02 -2.57
C ASP A 438 24.90 0.71 -3.92
N GLU A 439 23.91 1.13 -4.70
CA GLU A 439 24.11 1.97 -5.87
C GLU A 439 24.59 3.35 -5.50
N GLN A 440 24.11 3.90 -4.38
CA GLN A 440 24.53 5.20 -3.90
C GLN A 440 25.89 5.13 -3.21
N ASP A 441 26.09 4.19 -2.30
CA ASP A 441 27.25 4.11 -1.42
C ASP A 441 28.46 3.48 -2.11
N PHE A 442 28.26 2.46 -2.95
CA PHE A 442 29.33 1.75 -3.65
C PHE A 442 29.40 2.02 -5.16
N SER A 443 28.45 2.81 -5.68
CA SER A 443 28.35 3.13 -7.12
C SER A 443 28.17 1.87 -8.00
N LEU A 444 27.46 0.89 -7.49
CA LEU A 444 27.06 -0.29 -8.24
C LEU A 444 25.93 0.06 -9.23
N ASN A 445 25.70 -0.80 -10.18
CA ASN A 445 24.39 -0.87 -10.85
C ASN A 445 23.44 -1.61 -9.93
N THR A 446 22.12 -1.51 -10.18
CA THR A 446 21.08 -2.36 -9.58
C THR A 446 21.58 -3.78 -9.39
N THR A 447 21.59 -4.32 -8.17
CA THR A 447 22.21 -5.63 -7.90
C THR A 447 21.36 -6.48 -6.97
N VAL A 448 20.73 -7.53 -7.49
CA VAL A 448 20.02 -8.54 -6.71
C VAL A 448 20.96 -9.70 -6.38
N ARG A 449 21.09 -10.04 -5.11
CA ARG A 449 21.95 -11.12 -4.63
C ARG A 449 21.16 -12.37 -4.36
N VAL A 450 21.72 -13.53 -4.75
CA VAL A 450 21.04 -14.82 -4.60
C VAL A 450 21.79 -15.67 -3.59
N PHE A 451 21.06 -16.11 -2.56
CA PHE A 451 21.59 -17.00 -1.54
C PHE A 451 20.91 -18.36 -1.61
N SER A 452 21.68 -19.42 -1.49
CA SER A 452 21.14 -20.76 -1.21
C SER A 452 20.82 -20.88 0.28
N VAL A 453 19.62 -21.36 0.57
CA VAL A 453 19.12 -21.66 1.93
C VAL A 453 18.85 -23.15 2.11
N ALA A 454 19.55 -23.97 1.34
CA ALA A 454 19.59 -25.42 1.57
C ALA A 454 20.04 -25.76 3.01
N ASP A 455 20.89 -24.93 3.58
CA ASP A 455 21.18 -24.89 5.02
C ASP A 455 20.67 -23.55 5.61
N LEU A 456 19.54 -23.60 6.35
CA LEU A 456 18.93 -22.45 7.00
C LEU A 456 19.84 -21.83 8.07
N ARG A 457 20.80 -22.61 8.59
CA ARG A 457 21.74 -22.17 9.61
C ARG A 457 23.03 -21.57 9.05
N ALA A 458 23.24 -21.74 7.73
CA ALA A 458 24.40 -21.21 7.02
C ALA A 458 24.07 -20.86 5.56
N PRO A 459 23.22 -19.84 5.30
CA PRO A 459 22.95 -19.38 3.94
C PRO A 459 24.24 -18.97 3.22
N VAL A 460 24.37 -19.31 1.94
CA VAL A 460 25.56 -19.04 1.12
C VAL A 460 25.17 -18.33 -0.15
N MET A 461 25.81 -17.18 -0.43
CA MET A 461 25.65 -16.49 -1.69
C MET A 461 26.12 -17.37 -2.85
N VAL A 462 25.25 -17.60 -3.84
CA VAL A 462 25.50 -18.51 -4.97
C VAL A 462 25.48 -17.79 -6.31
N GLY A 463 24.94 -16.59 -6.38
CA GLY A 463 24.84 -15.79 -7.58
C GLY A 463 24.48 -14.34 -7.32
N GLU A 464 24.49 -13.57 -8.37
CA GLU A 464 23.99 -12.17 -8.39
C GLU A 464 23.53 -11.82 -9.81
N TRP A 465 22.53 -10.94 -9.89
CA TRP A 465 22.17 -10.26 -11.13
C TRP A 465 22.50 -8.78 -11.00
N SER A 466 23.07 -8.20 -12.08
CA SER A 466 23.29 -6.76 -12.17
C SER A 466 22.57 -6.18 -13.38
N GLY A 467 21.80 -5.13 -13.13
CA GLY A 467 21.12 -4.34 -14.15
C GLY A 467 22.09 -3.50 -14.99
N THR A 468 21.53 -2.81 -15.98
CA THR A 468 22.32 -1.94 -16.90
C THR A 468 22.41 -0.50 -16.42
N THR A 469 21.62 -0.10 -15.44
CA THR A 469 21.52 1.26 -14.89
C THR A 469 21.85 1.26 -13.41
N ARG A 470 21.85 2.43 -12.81
CA ARG A 470 22.05 2.64 -11.37
C ARG A 470 20.73 2.93 -10.64
N ALA A 471 19.58 2.66 -11.28
CA ALA A 471 18.32 2.75 -10.59
C ALA A 471 18.32 1.78 -9.41
N ILE A 472 17.85 2.24 -8.27
CA ILE A 472 17.84 1.46 -7.01
C ILE A 472 16.86 0.30 -7.13
N ASP A 473 17.22 -0.92 -6.72
CA ASP A 473 16.28 -2.02 -6.54
C ASP A 473 15.58 -1.92 -5.19
N HIS A 474 14.31 -2.34 -5.13
CA HIS A 474 13.49 -2.16 -3.93
C HIS A 474 12.82 -3.45 -3.48
N ASN A 475 11.71 -3.82 -4.06
CA ASN A 475 10.97 -5.02 -3.70
C ASN A 475 10.88 -6.00 -4.87
N GLY A 476 10.86 -7.29 -4.57
CA GLY A 476 10.74 -8.30 -5.60
C GLY A 476 10.03 -9.57 -5.14
N PHE A 477 9.30 -10.20 -6.08
CA PHE A 477 8.45 -11.36 -5.81
C PHE A 477 8.61 -12.43 -6.87
N VAL A 478 8.62 -13.68 -6.44
CA VAL A 478 8.74 -14.85 -7.33
C VAL A 478 7.37 -15.43 -7.67
N ARG A 479 7.13 -15.64 -8.97
CA ARG A 479 6.02 -16.45 -9.47
C ARG A 479 6.53 -17.41 -10.55
N GLY A 480 6.44 -18.70 -10.29
CA GLY A 480 7.05 -19.70 -11.17
C GLY A 480 8.57 -19.52 -11.24
N ASN A 481 9.07 -19.35 -12.45
CA ASN A 481 10.48 -19.04 -12.71
C ASN A 481 10.69 -17.59 -13.17
N ARG A 482 9.81 -16.70 -12.76
CA ARG A 482 9.94 -15.26 -12.97
C ARG A 482 10.10 -14.54 -11.64
N TYR A 483 11.01 -13.57 -11.60
CA TYR A 483 11.22 -12.66 -10.48
C TYR A 483 10.88 -11.26 -10.93
N TYR A 484 9.86 -10.67 -10.29
CA TYR A 484 9.32 -9.35 -10.61
C TYR A 484 9.86 -8.35 -9.60
N ILE A 485 10.53 -7.31 -10.09
CA ILE A 485 11.22 -6.32 -9.26
C ILE A 485 10.62 -4.94 -9.53
N SER A 486 10.19 -4.25 -8.49
CA SER A 486 10.00 -2.80 -8.52
C SER A 486 11.37 -2.13 -8.34
N ASN A 487 11.79 -1.40 -9.36
CA ASN A 487 13.17 -0.95 -9.51
C ASN A 487 13.23 0.58 -9.60
N TYR A 488 12.56 1.25 -8.66
CA TYR A 488 12.43 2.71 -8.57
C TYR A 488 12.40 3.39 -9.96
N ALA A 489 13.41 4.23 -10.25
CA ALA A 489 13.52 4.99 -11.49
C ALA A 489 13.62 4.14 -12.78
N LYS A 490 13.57 2.80 -12.69
CA LYS A 490 13.53 1.88 -13.83
C LYS A 490 12.19 1.19 -14.03
N GLY A 491 11.27 1.34 -13.10
CA GLY A 491 9.95 0.70 -13.18
C GLY A 491 10.00 -0.80 -12.87
N LEU A 492 9.20 -1.58 -13.57
CA LEU A 492 9.15 -3.03 -13.43
C LEU A 492 10.28 -3.69 -14.21
N THR A 493 11.04 -4.55 -13.55
CA THR A 493 12.01 -5.47 -14.18
C THR A 493 11.61 -6.92 -13.91
N VAL A 494 11.67 -7.78 -14.94
CA VAL A 494 11.35 -9.21 -14.85
C VAL A 494 12.57 -10.03 -15.19
N LEU A 495 12.98 -10.90 -14.27
CA LEU A 495 14.09 -11.83 -14.47
C LEU A 495 13.58 -13.25 -14.70
N ASP A 496 14.24 -13.98 -15.58
CA ASP A 496 14.18 -15.43 -15.65
C ASP A 496 15.13 -16.00 -14.59
N ILE A 497 14.58 -16.77 -13.66
CA ILE A 497 15.29 -17.43 -12.57
C ILE A 497 15.24 -18.96 -12.71
N THR A 498 15.10 -19.47 -13.93
CA THR A 498 15.19 -20.93 -14.22
C THR A 498 16.51 -21.51 -13.69
N ASP A 499 17.59 -20.74 -13.76
CA ASP A 499 18.80 -20.94 -12.95
C ASP A 499 18.90 -19.83 -11.93
N PRO A 500 18.55 -20.07 -10.66
CA PRO A 500 18.56 -19.02 -9.65
C PRO A 500 19.95 -18.39 -9.41
N ALA A 501 21.03 -19.10 -9.73
CA ALA A 501 22.40 -18.59 -9.58
C ALA A 501 22.82 -17.64 -10.73
N GLU A 502 22.12 -17.69 -11.87
CA GLU A 502 22.41 -16.88 -13.06
C GLU A 502 21.12 -16.21 -13.60
N PRO A 503 20.44 -15.31 -12.84
CA PRO A 503 19.23 -14.66 -13.30
C PRO A 503 19.47 -13.81 -14.57
N VAL A 504 18.49 -13.74 -15.45
CA VAL A 504 18.59 -13.02 -16.73
C VAL A 504 17.38 -12.13 -16.94
N THR A 505 17.57 -10.86 -17.31
CA THR A 505 16.47 -9.94 -17.66
C THR A 505 15.72 -10.46 -18.89
N VAL A 506 14.41 -10.62 -18.77
CA VAL A 506 13.52 -11.09 -19.83
C VAL A 506 12.35 -10.15 -20.11
N GLY A 507 12.04 -9.25 -19.16
CA GLY A 507 10.95 -8.29 -19.29
C GLY A 507 11.24 -6.99 -18.55
N SER A 508 10.60 -5.92 -19.00
CA SER A 508 10.60 -4.63 -18.29
C SER A 508 9.49 -3.71 -18.78
N LEU A 509 9.03 -2.82 -17.91
CA LEU A 509 8.24 -1.64 -18.24
C LEU A 509 8.76 -0.47 -17.41
N ASP A 510 9.27 0.56 -18.07
CA ASP A 510 9.84 1.74 -17.43
C ASP A 510 8.72 2.72 -17.06
N THR A 511 8.21 2.65 -15.83
CA THR A 511 7.14 3.55 -15.35
C THR A 511 7.62 4.95 -15.04
N TYR A 512 8.96 5.17 -15.02
CA TYR A 512 9.58 6.46 -14.71
C TYR A 512 10.55 6.91 -15.82
N PRO A 513 10.06 7.30 -17.01
CA PRO A 513 10.88 7.59 -18.18
C PRO A 513 11.67 8.92 -18.10
N PHE A 514 11.90 9.45 -16.90
CA PHE A 514 12.54 10.75 -16.67
C PHE A 514 14.02 10.62 -16.34
N SER A 515 14.44 9.53 -15.73
CA SER A 515 15.86 9.22 -15.43
C SER A 515 16.04 7.76 -14.97
N ASP A 516 17.27 7.24 -15.11
CA ASP A 516 17.72 5.95 -14.56
C ASP A 516 18.74 6.16 -13.41
N ASN A 517 18.62 7.25 -12.66
CA ASN A 517 19.56 7.61 -11.61
C ASN A 517 19.23 6.92 -10.25
N THR A 518 20.01 7.21 -9.22
CA THR A 518 19.87 6.63 -7.88
C THR A 518 18.92 7.42 -6.98
N ALA A 519 17.85 7.99 -7.54
CA ALA A 519 16.83 8.68 -6.79
C ALA A 519 15.72 7.70 -6.34
N PHE A 520 15.09 7.98 -5.20
CA PHE A 520 13.94 7.22 -4.69
C PHE A 520 12.64 7.75 -5.31
N VAL A 521 12.42 7.44 -6.57
CA VAL A 521 11.31 7.89 -7.43
C VAL A 521 10.85 6.73 -8.31
N GLY A 522 9.59 6.74 -8.79
CA GLY A 522 9.08 5.71 -9.69
C GLY A 522 8.54 4.47 -8.96
N ALA A 523 8.80 3.26 -9.45
CA ALA A 523 8.19 2.03 -8.96
C ALA A 523 8.60 1.66 -7.53
N TRP A 524 7.60 1.57 -6.62
CA TRP A 524 7.77 1.22 -5.21
C TRP A 524 7.53 -0.26 -4.94
N GLY A 525 6.33 -0.75 -5.25
CA GLY A 525 5.88 -2.12 -5.02
C GLY A 525 5.45 -2.81 -6.29
N THR A 526 5.42 -4.14 -6.26
CA THR A 526 4.84 -4.96 -7.32
C THR A 526 4.09 -6.14 -6.72
N TYR A 527 3.00 -6.57 -7.38
CA TYR A 527 2.22 -7.72 -6.95
C TYR A 527 1.87 -8.61 -8.15
N PRO A 528 2.52 -9.80 -8.31
CA PRO A 528 2.35 -10.65 -9.48
C PRO A 528 1.41 -11.85 -9.27
N PHE A 529 0.63 -11.92 -8.18
CA PHE A 529 -0.04 -13.16 -7.75
C PHE A 529 -1.52 -13.26 -8.13
N PHE A 530 -2.06 -12.35 -8.92
CA PHE A 530 -3.44 -12.46 -9.42
C PHE A 530 -3.64 -13.70 -10.29
N PHE A 531 -4.82 -14.31 -10.20
CA PHE A 531 -5.16 -15.49 -11.01
C PHE A 531 -5.21 -15.18 -12.52
N SER A 532 -5.58 -13.94 -12.87
CA SER A 532 -5.55 -13.44 -14.26
C SER A 532 -4.15 -13.35 -14.86
N GLY A 533 -3.10 -13.41 -14.02
CA GLY A 533 -1.73 -13.15 -14.43
C GLY A 533 -1.39 -11.67 -14.59
N THR A 534 -2.28 -10.78 -14.20
CA THR A 534 -2.02 -9.35 -14.08
C THR A 534 -0.93 -9.10 -13.05
N VAL A 535 -0.01 -8.20 -13.36
CA VAL A 535 1.00 -7.72 -12.42
C VAL A 535 0.71 -6.27 -12.11
N ALA A 536 0.43 -5.98 -10.85
CA ALA A 536 0.26 -4.61 -10.36
C ALA A 536 1.62 -4.01 -9.99
N VAL A 537 1.82 -2.73 -10.29
CA VAL A 537 3.02 -1.96 -9.92
C VAL A 537 2.58 -0.62 -9.37
N SER A 538 2.93 -0.30 -8.14
CA SER A 538 2.72 1.04 -7.59
C SER A 538 3.92 1.92 -7.94
N ASP A 539 3.63 3.15 -8.37
CA ASP A 539 4.62 4.16 -8.71
C ASP A 539 4.40 5.40 -7.84
N ILE A 540 5.45 5.84 -7.16
CA ILE A 540 5.42 6.94 -6.19
C ILE A 540 4.79 8.20 -6.78
N ASP A 541 5.12 8.49 -8.03
CA ASP A 541 4.89 9.79 -8.64
C ASP A 541 3.61 9.83 -9.50
N THR A 542 3.07 8.66 -9.86
CA THR A 542 2.01 8.59 -10.87
C THR A 542 0.85 7.63 -10.57
N GLY A 543 0.98 6.70 -9.62
CA GLY A 543 -0.13 5.83 -9.18
C GLY A 543 0.07 4.35 -9.50
N LEU A 544 -1.00 3.64 -9.86
CA LEU A 544 -1.00 2.19 -10.05
C LEU A 544 -0.96 1.81 -11.54
N TYR A 545 -0.02 0.97 -11.92
CA TYR A 545 0.06 0.35 -13.25
C TYR A 545 -0.36 -1.10 -13.19
N LEU A 546 -1.24 -1.50 -14.11
CA LEU A 546 -1.61 -2.90 -14.35
C LEU A 546 -0.94 -3.37 -15.62
N THR A 547 -0.21 -4.46 -15.55
CA THR A 547 0.66 -4.91 -16.62
C THR A 547 0.48 -6.40 -16.91
N ARG A 548 0.93 -6.84 -18.09
CA ARG A 548 0.93 -8.26 -18.51
C ARG A 548 2.32 -8.66 -18.95
N ASP A 549 2.87 -9.67 -18.29
CA ASP A 549 4.16 -10.25 -18.67
C ASP A 549 4.01 -11.20 -19.87
N ARG A 550 4.71 -10.86 -20.98
CA ARG A 550 4.82 -11.69 -22.19
C ARG A 550 6.11 -12.50 -22.21
N SER A 551 7.01 -12.28 -21.26
CA SER A 551 8.26 -13.05 -21.17
C SER A 551 8.04 -14.53 -20.84
N ILE A 552 6.80 -14.89 -20.44
CA ILE A 552 6.36 -16.26 -20.23
C ILE A 552 6.14 -17.02 -21.55
N GLU A 553 6.09 -16.34 -22.70
CA GLU A 553 5.90 -16.95 -24.01
C GLU A 553 7.22 -17.52 -24.54
N VAL A 554 7.56 -18.75 -24.16
CA VAL A 554 8.85 -19.39 -24.44
C VAL A 554 8.70 -20.64 -25.30
N PRO A 555 9.76 -21.02 -26.10
CA PRO A 555 9.72 -22.22 -26.92
C PRO A 555 9.59 -23.54 -26.14
N GLN A 556 9.92 -23.54 -24.88
CA GLN A 556 9.73 -24.66 -23.96
C GLN A 556 8.27 -24.90 -23.60
N GLY A 557 7.42 -23.88 -23.79
CA GLY A 557 6.00 -23.91 -23.51
C GLY A 557 5.64 -23.41 -22.11
N ARG A 558 4.34 -23.32 -21.90
CA ARG A 558 3.72 -22.86 -20.65
C ARG A 558 2.82 -23.92 -20.06
N PHE A 559 2.78 -23.99 -18.73
CA PHE A 559 1.90 -24.92 -18.02
C PHE A 559 0.66 -24.20 -17.51
N SER A 560 -0.51 -24.80 -17.75
CA SER A 560 -1.80 -24.33 -17.25
C SER A 560 -2.71 -25.51 -16.91
N PHE A 561 -3.67 -25.29 -16.07
CA PHE A 561 -4.85 -26.13 -16.00
C PHE A 561 -5.72 -25.92 -17.24
N ASP A 562 -6.58 -26.90 -17.58
CA ASP A 562 -7.51 -26.76 -18.69
C ASP A 562 -8.87 -26.20 -18.28
N ALA A 563 -9.14 -26.13 -16.97
CA ALA A 563 -10.32 -25.53 -16.40
C ALA A 563 -10.00 -24.76 -15.10
N ALA A 564 -10.77 -23.71 -14.83
CA ALA A 564 -10.64 -22.91 -13.61
C ALA A 564 -11.20 -23.63 -12.37
N SER A 565 -11.96 -24.70 -12.58
CA SER A 565 -12.43 -25.56 -11.51
C SER A 565 -12.78 -26.97 -11.98
N TYR A 566 -12.79 -27.89 -11.02
CA TYR A 566 -13.18 -29.29 -11.13
C TYR A 566 -14.04 -29.64 -9.94
N ALA A 567 -14.81 -30.74 -10.01
CA ALA A 567 -15.53 -31.26 -8.87
C ALA A 567 -15.50 -32.78 -8.81
N GLY A 568 -15.73 -33.32 -7.63
CA GLY A 568 -15.91 -34.76 -7.40
C GLY A 568 -16.71 -35.01 -6.14
N ASP A 569 -17.36 -36.19 -6.09
CA ASP A 569 -18.07 -36.61 -4.88
C ASP A 569 -17.06 -37.24 -3.91
N GLU A 570 -17.29 -37.06 -2.62
CA GLU A 570 -16.55 -37.78 -1.58
C GLU A 570 -16.51 -39.30 -1.83
N GLY A 571 -15.40 -39.90 -1.45
CA GLY A 571 -15.14 -41.33 -1.73
C GLY A 571 -14.77 -41.62 -3.17
N GLN A 572 -14.72 -40.65 -4.06
CA GLN A 572 -14.26 -40.73 -5.44
C GLN A 572 -12.93 -39.98 -5.62
N SER A 573 -12.58 -39.66 -6.86
CA SER A 573 -11.43 -38.81 -7.19
C SER A 573 -11.83 -37.77 -8.21
N ALA A 574 -11.37 -36.53 -8.00
CA ALA A 574 -11.37 -35.50 -9.03
C ALA A 574 -10.09 -35.67 -9.89
N LEU A 575 -10.23 -35.55 -11.21
CA LEU A 575 -9.13 -35.59 -12.16
C LEU A 575 -8.89 -34.21 -12.73
N ILE A 576 -7.73 -33.63 -12.45
CA ILE A 576 -7.32 -32.33 -12.94
C ILE A 576 -6.41 -32.49 -14.14
N THR A 577 -6.65 -31.77 -15.22
CA THR A 577 -5.82 -31.81 -16.42
C THR A 577 -4.82 -30.66 -16.41
N VAL A 578 -3.54 -30.96 -16.59
CA VAL A 578 -2.48 -30.01 -16.81
C VAL A 578 -2.02 -30.06 -18.26
N ARG A 579 -1.99 -28.89 -18.90
CA ARG A 579 -1.58 -28.70 -20.30
C ARG A 579 -0.22 -28.05 -20.41
N ARG A 580 0.51 -28.45 -21.44
CA ARG A 580 1.70 -27.75 -21.93
C ARG A 580 1.37 -27.13 -23.27
N THR A 581 1.36 -25.78 -23.31
CA THR A 581 0.94 -24.98 -24.49
C THR A 581 2.07 -24.07 -24.98
N GLY A 582 1.97 -23.57 -26.20
CA GLY A 582 2.89 -22.56 -26.75
C GLY A 582 4.27 -23.08 -27.15
N GLY A 583 4.64 -24.32 -26.80
CA GLY A 583 5.92 -24.91 -27.11
C GLY A 583 6.08 -26.33 -26.61
N SER A 584 7.12 -27.02 -27.12
CA SER A 584 7.45 -28.39 -26.67
C SER A 584 8.95 -28.69 -26.68
N SER A 585 9.79 -27.66 -26.77
CA SER A 585 11.25 -27.84 -26.74
C SER A 585 11.74 -28.24 -25.35
N GLY A 586 12.76 -29.04 -25.28
CA GLY A 586 13.43 -29.43 -24.05
C GLY A 586 12.63 -30.41 -23.17
N ASN A 587 13.33 -31.02 -22.24
CA ASN A 587 12.72 -31.74 -21.12
C ASN A 587 12.33 -30.73 -20.08
N VAL A 588 11.08 -30.76 -19.62
CA VAL A 588 10.53 -29.78 -18.68
C VAL A 588 9.69 -30.49 -17.64
N SER A 589 9.52 -29.86 -16.49
CA SER A 589 8.61 -30.32 -15.44
C SER A 589 7.93 -29.16 -14.74
N VAL A 590 6.83 -29.46 -14.03
CA VAL A 590 6.15 -28.53 -13.14
C VAL A 590 5.73 -29.27 -11.88
N GLY A 591 5.91 -28.63 -10.74
CA GLY A 591 5.37 -29.08 -9.47
C GLY A 591 3.88 -28.73 -9.34
N PHE A 592 3.19 -29.40 -8.45
CA PHE A 592 1.85 -29.00 -8.01
C PHE A 592 1.69 -29.22 -6.51
N GLU A 593 0.89 -28.38 -5.88
CA GLU A 593 0.57 -28.46 -4.46
C GLU A 593 -0.87 -28.06 -4.17
N ALA A 594 -1.39 -28.55 -3.03
CA ALA A 594 -2.70 -28.19 -2.54
C ALA A 594 -2.60 -27.02 -1.55
N VAL A 595 -3.55 -26.12 -1.59
CA VAL A 595 -3.78 -25.09 -0.57
C VAL A 595 -5.21 -25.31 -0.06
N ALA A 596 -5.34 -25.69 1.21
CA ALA A 596 -6.63 -25.94 1.82
C ALA A 596 -7.45 -24.65 1.90
N ALA A 597 -8.69 -24.70 1.41
CA ALA A 597 -9.66 -23.61 1.53
C ALA A 597 -10.74 -24.02 2.55
N THR A 598 -11.96 -24.36 2.13
CA THR A 598 -12.96 -24.95 3.04
C THR A 598 -12.77 -26.44 3.21
N ALA A 599 -12.33 -27.14 2.15
CA ALA A 599 -11.97 -28.56 2.26
C ALA A 599 -10.69 -28.74 3.06
N ALA A 600 -10.80 -29.31 4.26
CA ALA A 600 -9.71 -29.53 5.18
C ALA A 600 -8.83 -30.73 4.78
N ASN A 601 -7.76 -30.97 5.52
CA ASN A 601 -6.88 -32.14 5.29
C ASN A 601 -7.57 -33.50 5.52
N GLY A 602 -8.81 -33.50 6.03
CA GLY A 602 -9.65 -34.69 6.16
C GLY A 602 -10.36 -35.13 4.87
N ASP A 603 -10.64 -34.17 4.00
CA ASP A 603 -11.55 -34.29 2.86
C ASP A 603 -10.85 -34.67 1.58
N HIS A 604 -9.54 -34.57 1.55
CA HIS A 604 -8.73 -35.00 0.43
C HIS A 604 -7.40 -35.66 0.86
N GLN A 605 -6.79 -36.39 -0.05
CA GLN A 605 -5.48 -37.04 0.10
C GLN A 605 -4.51 -36.62 -1.00
N LEU A 606 -4.67 -35.41 -1.56
CA LEU A 606 -3.73 -34.90 -2.54
C LEU A 606 -2.37 -34.68 -1.87
N GLN A 607 -1.32 -35.29 -2.44
CA GLN A 607 0.06 -35.01 -2.07
C GLN A 607 0.70 -34.14 -3.15
N SER A 608 1.55 -33.22 -2.76
CA SER A 608 2.38 -32.48 -3.71
C SER A 608 3.18 -33.45 -4.59
N GLY A 609 3.42 -33.06 -5.84
CA GLY A 609 4.10 -33.91 -6.81
C GLY A 609 4.67 -33.10 -7.95
N THR A 610 5.25 -33.85 -8.92
CA THR A 610 5.86 -33.26 -10.13
C THR A 610 5.35 -33.96 -11.37
N LEU A 611 5.01 -33.21 -12.40
CA LEU A 611 4.65 -33.70 -13.72
C LEU A 611 5.81 -33.42 -14.69
N GLU A 612 6.11 -34.41 -15.56
CA GLU A 612 7.26 -34.34 -16.48
C GLU A 612 6.83 -34.47 -17.94
N TRP A 613 7.47 -33.72 -18.84
CA TRP A 613 7.33 -33.82 -20.29
C TRP A 613 8.71 -33.95 -20.94
N PRO A 614 8.99 -35.04 -21.64
CA PRO A 614 10.16 -35.14 -22.52
C PRO A 614 10.15 -34.10 -23.63
N ALA A 615 11.30 -33.86 -24.23
CA ALA A 615 11.42 -32.99 -25.40
C ALA A 615 10.52 -33.45 -26.55
N GLY A 616 9.72 -32.55 -27.10
CA GLY A 616 8.76 -32.80 -28.17
C GLY A 616 7.39 -33.28 -27.70
N ASP A 617 7.22 -33.57 -26.41
CA ASP A 617 5.93 -33.97 -25.82
C ASP A 617 5.18 -32.70 -25.31
N ALA A 618 3.93 -32.55 -25.75
CA ALA A 618 2.98 -31.56 -25.29
C ALA A 618 1.63 -32.21 -24.93
N GLY A 619 1.62 -33.52 -24.65
CA GLY A 619 0.42 -34.22 -24.22
C GLY A 619 -0.01 -33.83 -22.80
N ASP A 620 -1.30 -33.88 -22.56
CA ASP A 620 -1.87 -33.55 -21.24
C ASP A 620 -1.36 -34.50 -20.14
N ARG A 621 -1.26 -34.00 -18.91
CA ARG A 621 -0.99 -34.79 -17.72
C ARG A 621 -2.16 -34.66 -16.76
N LEU A 622 -2.38 -35.70 -15.96
CA LEU A 622 -3.47 -35.78 -15.00
C LEU A 622 -2.93 -35.75 -13.57
N ILE A 623 -3.53 -34.93 -12.73
CA ILE A 623 -3.39 -35.02 -11.29
C ILE A 623 -4.63 -35.71 -10.75
N ASN A 624 -4.44 -36.78 -9.98
CA ASN A 624 -5.53 -37.45 -9.29
C ASN A 624 -5.65 -36.91 -7.88
N VAL A 625 -6.83 -36.38 -7.55
CA VAL A 625 -7.16 -35.85 -6.21
C VAL A 625 -8.12 -36.83 -5.55
N PRO A 626 -7.66 -37.73 -4.69
CA PRO A 626 -8.57 -38.63 -3.96
C PRO A 626 -9.37 -37.80 -2.94
N LEU A 627 -10.68 -37.90 -2.95
CA LEU A 627 -11.61 -37.27 -2.04
C LEU A 627 -12.06 -38.27 -0.99
N VAL A 628 -12.11 -37.83 0.26
CA VAL A 628 -12.39 -38.70 1.41
C VAL A 628 -13.85 -38.53 1.79
N ASN A 629 -14.54 -39.65 2.00
CA ASN A 629 -15.87 -39.64 2.58
C ASN A 629 -15.75 -39.92 4.08
N ASP A 630 -15.94 -38.91 4.88
CA ASP A 630 -15.88 -39.01 6.34
C ASP A 630 -17.26 -39.21 6.98
N GLY A 631 -18.32 -39.08 6.17
CA GLY A 631 -19.74 -39.32 6.53
C GLY A 631 -20.43 -38.15 7.21
N ASN A 632 -19.80 -36.98 7.21
CA ASN A 632 -20.44 -35.74 7.60
C ASN A 632 -21.20 -35.15 6.39
N ALA A 633 -22.05 -34.17 6.61
CA ALA A 633 -22.71 -33.41 5.55
C ALA A 633 -22.24 -31.95 5.71
N GLU A 634 -21.36 -31.55 4.83
CA GLU A 634 -20.60 -30.28 4.96
C GLU A 634 -20.91 -29.31 3.83
N GLY A 635 -21.66 -29.79 2.83
CA GLY A 635 -22.04 -28.98 1.69
C GLY A 635 -21.00 -28.99 0.57
N LEU A 636 -20.87 -27.91 -0.16
CA LEU A 636 -19.89 -27.78 -1.22
C LEU A 636 -18.58 -27.16 -0.69
N GLU A 637 -17.56 -27.98 -0.53
CA GLU A 637 -16.27 -27.54 -0.05
C GLU A 637 -15.28 -27.25 -1.18
N GLN A 638 -14.22 -26.53 -0.89
CA GLN A 638 -13.25 -26.06 -1.86
C GLN A 638 -11.80 -26.37 -1.42
N LEU A 639 -11.03 -26.92 -2.36
CA LEU A 639 -9.58 -27.07 -2.31
C LEU A 639 -8.97 -26.29 -3.48
N LEU A 640 -7.93 -25.52 -3.24
CA LEU A 640 -7.14 -24.92 -4.32
C LEU A 640 -5.96 -25.82 -4.67
N VAL A 641 -5.69 -25.95 -5.97
CA VAL A 641 -4.50 -26.62 -6.48
C VAL A 641 -3.73 -25.63 -7.36
N ARG A 642 -2.44 -25.48 -7.11
CA ARG A 642 -1.58 -24.59 -7.89
C ARG A 642 -0.40 -25.30 -8.53
N LEU A 643 0.04 -24.82 -9.68
CA LEU A 643 1.28 -25.22 -10.32
C LEU A 643 2.41 -24.37 -9.78
N VAL A 644 3.55 -24.98 -9.50
CA VAL A 644 4.74 -24.35 -8.91
C VAL A 644 6.02 -24.88 -9.56
N ASN A 645 7.11 -24.15 -9.44
CA ASN A 645 8.46 -24.62 -9.83
C ASN A 645 8.54 -25.17 -11.25
N PRO A 646 8.19 -24.46 -12.31
CA PRO A 646 8.42 -24.90 -13.67
C PRO A 646 9.93 -25.00 -13.94
N THR A 647 10.38 -26.09 -14.57
CA THR A 647 11.79 -26.33 -14.84
C THR A 647 12.10 -26.45 -16.32
N GLY A 648 13.39 -26.50 -16.69
CA GLY A 648 13.85 -26.68 -18.05
C GLY A 648 13.54 -25.50 -18.98
N GLY A 649 13.27 -24.34 -18.42
CA GLY A 649 12.95 -23.09 -19.13
C GLY A 649 11.48 -22.97 -19.57
N ALA A 650 10.60 -23.92 -19.22
CA ALA A 650 9.15 -23.71 -19.34
C ALA A 650 8.65 -22.72 -18.25
N THR A 651 7.48 -22.12 -18.49
CA THR A 651 6.91 -21.08 -17.60
C THR A 651 5.51 -21.47 -17.13
N LEU A 652 4.94 -20.70 -16.20
CA LEU A 652 3.53 -20.79 -15.86
C LEU A 652 2.69 -19.88 -16.75
N ASP A 653 1.51 -20.35 -17.16
CA ASP A 653 0.50 -19.54 -17.85
C ASP A 653 -0.45 -18.89 -16.81
N GLN A 654 -1.40 -18.11 -17.26
CA GLN A 654 -2.36 -17.40 -16.39
C GLN A 654 -3.16 -18.38 -15.51
N LEU A 655 -3.75 -19.43 -16.09
CA LEU A 655 -4.54 -20.43 -15.35
C LEU A 655 -3.61 -21.45 -14.65
N ASN A 656 -2.81 -21.00 -13.69
CA ASN A 656 -1.93 -21.86 -12.90
C ASN A 656 -2.47 -22.18 -11.50
N VAL A 657 -3.65 -21.66 -11.14
CA VAL A 657 -4.42 -22.02 -9.95
C VAL A 657 -5.81 -22.49 -10.39
N THR A 658 -6.29 -23.59 -9.82
CA THR A 658 -7.63 -24.11 -10.05
C THR A 658 -8.29 -24.53 -8.74
N SER A 659 -9.63 -24.53 -8.71
CA SER A 659 -10.41 -25.02 -7.57
C SER A 659 -10.82 -26.48 -7.80
N VAL A 660 -10.83 -27.28 -6.75
CA VAL A 660 -11.49 -28.58 -6.72
C VAL A 660 -12.63 -28.51 -5.71
N TYR A 661 -13.84 -28.68 -6.17
CA TYR A 661 -15.01 -28.71 -5.32
C TYR A 661 -15.32 -30.15 -4.88
N VAL A 662 -15.48 -30.33 -3.59
CA VAL A 662 -15.81 -31.61 -2.95
C VAL A 662 -17.29 -31.60 -2.59
N ASN A 663 -18.04 -32.59 -3.06
CA ASN A 663 -19.47 -32.66 -2.83
C ASN A 663 -19.79 -33.82 -1.90
N ASP A 664 -20.77 -33.62 -1.01
CA ASP A 664 -21.41 -34.75 -0.29
C ASP A 664 -22.05 -35.74 -1.28
N PRO A 665 -21.95 -37.05 -1.04
CA PRO A 665 -22.55 -38.03 -1.93
C PRO A 665 -24.06 -37.88 -2.01
N GLY A 666 -24.58 -37.62 -3.22
CA GLY A 666 -25.99 -37.48 -3.50
C GLY A 666 -26.59 -36.10 -3.19
N ALA A 667 -25.74 -35.12 -2.88
CA ALA A 667 -26.16 -33.71 -2.76
C ALA A 667 -26.75 -33.20 -4.08
N LEU A 668 -27.80 -32.42 -4.00
CA LEU A 668 -28.43 -31.81 -5.17
C LEU A 668 -27.82 -30.42 -5.38
N ALA A 669 -27.50 -30.10 -6.63
CA ALA A 669 -27.04 -28.76 -6.97
C ALA A 669 -28.13 -27.72 -6.73
N GLU A 670 -27.77 -26.61 -6.15
CA GLU A 670 -28.58 -25.40 -6.01
C GLU A 670 -27.80 -24.18 -6.48
N VAL A 671 -28.51 -23.19 -7.02
CA VAL A 671 -27.96 -21.92 -7.46
C VAL A 671 -28.81 -20.79 -6.89
N GLY A 672 -28.19 -19.76 -6.36
CA GLY A 672 -28.90 -18.59 -5.84
C GLY A 672 -27.98 -17.39 -5.68
N PHE A 673 -28.57 -16.26 -5.35
CA PHE A 673 -27.79 -15.08 -4.99
C PHE A 673 -27.02 -15.32 -3.69
N PHE A 674 -25.80 -14.80 -3.65
CA PHE A 674 -24.99 -14.78 -2.43
C PHE A 674 -25.60 -13.84 -1.40
N GLU A 675 -26.00 -12.65 -1.86
CA GLU A 675 -26.74 -11.65 -1.08
C GLU A 675 -28.04 -11.31 -1.81
N GLU A 676 -29.15 -11.22 -1.06
CA GLU A 676 -30.48 -10.89 -1.62
C GLU A 676 -30.70 -9.37 -1.70
N SER A 677 -29.81 -8.56 -1.10
CA SER A 677 -29.81 -7.10 -1.20
C SER A 677 -28.36 -6.59 -1.19
N VAL A 678 -28.04 -5.75 -2.13
CA VAL A 678 -26.77 -5.02 -2.20
C VAL A 678 -27.04 -3.54 -2.37
N ALA A 679 -26.20 -2.68 -1.78
CA ALA A 679 -26.29 -1.24 -1.91
C ALA A 679 -25.11 -0.70 -2.70
N THR A 680 -25.36 0.32 -3.52
CA THR A 680 -24.38 1.05 -4.28
C THR A 680 -24.81 2.52 -4.37
N ALA A 681 -24.01 3.35 -5.03
CA ALA A 681 -24.37 4.74 -5.26
C ALA A 681 -23.94 5.19 -6.67
N GLU A 682 -24.59 6.25 -7.18
CA GLU A 682 -24.29 6.82 -8.49
C GLU A 682 -22.87 7.41 -8.54
N ARG A 683 -22.37 7.93 -7.43
CA ARG A 683 -21.04 8.54 -7.33
C ARG A 683 -20.16 7.70 -6.43
N GLY A 684 -18.99 7.35 -6.93
CA GLY A 684 -17.96 6.61 -6.19
C GLY A 684 -17.88 5.14 -6.58
N PHE A 685 -19.00 4.41 -6.65
CA PHE A 685 -19.02 3.02 -7.13
C PHE A 685 -19.73 2.96 -8.48
N ALA A 686 -18.94 2.91 -9.55
CA ALA A 686 -19.50 2.83 -10.89
C ALA A 686 -20.17 1.49 -11.24
N THR A 687 -20.19 0.51 -10.31
CA THR A 687 -20.77 -0.82 -10.55
C THR A 687 -21.51 -1.38 -9.35
N ALA A 688 -22.60 -2.11 -9.60
CA ALA A 688 -23.20 -3.04 -8.66
C ALA A 688 -23.00 -4.47 -9.14
N VAL A 689 -22.64 -5.38 -8.24
CA VAL A 689 -22.35 -6.77 -8.58
C VAL A 689 -23.25 -7.69 -7.76
N LEU A 690 -24.12 -8.44 -8.43
CA LEU A 690 -24.86 -9.55 -7.80
C LEU A 690 -24.09 -10.85 -8.05
N VAL A 691 -23.61 -11.45 -6.98
CA VAL A 691 -22.88 -12.72 -7.03
C VAL A 691 -23.85 -13.88 -6.99
N LEU A 692 -23.78 -14.77 -7.97
CA LEU A 692 -24.48 -16.04 -8.01
C LEU A 692 -23.55 -17.16 -7.56
N GLN A 693 -23.96 -17.89 -6.53
CA GLN A 693 -23.22 -19.03 -6.02
C GLN A 693 -23.94 -20.34 -6.30
N ARG A 694 -23.14 -21.36 -6.53
CA ARG A 694 -23.57 -22.75 -6.62
C ARG A 694 -23.25 -23.44 -5.29
N SER A 695 -24.16 -24.28 -4.81
CA SER A 695 -24.01 -25.07 -3.60
C SER A 695 -24.49 -26.51 -3.81
N GLY A 696 -24.22 -27.38 -2.84
CA GLY A 696 -24.57 -28.80 -2.86
C GLY A 696 -23.65 -29.60 -3.78
N SER A 697 -23.87 -29.63 -5.09
CA SER A 697 -23.06 -30.40 -6.03
C SER A 697 -22.63 -29.58 -7.23
N ALA A 698 -21.36 -29.74 -7.61
CA ALA A 698 -20.76 -29.11 -8.80
C ALA A 698 -20.40 -30.13 -9.91
N THR A 699 -20.68 -31.43 -9.74
CA THR A 699 -20.29 -32.47 -10.70
C THR A 699 -21.05 -32.41 -12.01
N GLY A 700 -22.32 -31.97 -12.02
CA GLY A 700 -23.16 -31.84 -13.24
C GLY A 700 -23.11 -30.45 -13.86
N GLU A 701 -23.57 -30.29 -15.08
CA GLU A 701 -23.88 -29.00 -15.68
C GLU A 701 -25.03 -28.32 -14.95
N ALA A 702 -25.01 -27.01 -14.79
CA ALA A 702 -26.12 -26.23 -14.27
C ALA A 702 -26.30 -24.94 -15.06
N SER A 703 -27.53 -24.43 -15.15
CA SER A 703 -27.81 -23.12 -15.68
C SER A 703 -29.07 -22.52 -15.06
N ILE A 704 -29.14 -21.18 -15.07
CA ILE A 704 -30.25 -20.43 -14.56
C ILE A 704 -30.47 -19.18 -15.41
N ASP A 705 -31.73 -18.85 -15.69
CA ASP A 705 -32.05 -17.59 -16.33
C ASP A 705 -32.21 -16.50 -15.25
N PHE A 706 -31.73 -15.30 -15.55
CA PHE A 706 -31.98 -14.11 -14.76
C PHE A 706 -32.71 -13.05 -15.59
N ALA A 707 -33.46 -12.19 -14.92
CA ALA A 707 -34.10 -11.03 -15.54
C ALA A 707 -34.25 -9.90 -14.53
N VAL A 708 -34.05 -8.66 -14.97
CA VAL A 708 -34.53 -7.48 -14.25
C VAL A 708 -36.05 -7.44 -14.37
N THR A 709 -36.75 -7.56 -13.25
CA THR A 709 -38.20 -7.76 -13.20
C THR A 709 -38.95 -6.59 -12.61
N GLY A 710 -38.25 -5.63 -11.98
CA GLY A 710 -38.81 -4.47 -11.33
C GLY A 710 -37.75 -3.52 -10.86
N GLY A 711 -38.14 -2.61 -9.99
CA GLY A 711 -37.34 -1.54 -9.46
C GLY A 711 -37.73 -0.16 -10.02
N SER A 712 -37.17 0.91 -9.45
CA SER A 712 -37.34 2.29 -9.94
C SER A 712 -36.31 2.69 -10.99
N ALA A 713 -35.11 2.10 -10.91
CA ALA A 713 -34.01 2.38 -11.83
C ALA A 713 -34.30 1.87 -13.25
N SER A 714 -33.97 2.67 -14.27
CA SER A 714 -34.27 2.45 -15.68
C SER A 714 -33.03 2.08 -16.48
N PRO A 715 -33.00 0.96 -17.21
CA PRO A 715 -31.88 0.58 -18.03
C PRO A 715 -31.54 1.65 -19.09
N GLY A 716 -30.27 1.97 -19.25
CA GLY A 716 -29.75 2.95 -20.20
C GLY A 716 -29.87 4.41 -19.73
N THR A 717 -30.41 4.66 -18.53
CA THR A 717 -30.43 5.95 -17.85
C THR A 717 -29.61 5.82 -16.55
N ASP A 718 -30.11 5.00 -15.63
CA ASP A 718 -29.58 4.88 -14.26
C ASP A 718 -28.54 3.75 -14.15
N PHE A 719 -28.59 2.78 -15.07
CA PHE A 719 -27.60 1.73 -15.18
C PHE A 719 -27.49 1.15 -16.60
N ASP A 720 -26.30 0.64 -16.92
CA ASP A 720 -26.03 -0.20 -18.10
C ASP A 720 -25.65 -1.62 -17.62
N GLY A 721 -26.11 -2.62 -18.37
CA GLY A 721 -25.84 -4.03 -18.10
C GLY A 721 -26.81 -4.95 -18.78
N GLU A 722 -26.57 -6.25 -18.68
CA GLU A 722 -27.53 -7.22 -19.22
C GLU A 722 -28.77 -7.27 -18.34
N THR A 723 -29.93 -6.92 -18.90
CA THR A 723 -31.22 -6.94 -18.17
C THR A 723 -31.87 -8.32 -18.15
N SER A 724 -31.38 -9.29 -18.90
CA SER A 724 -31.76 -10.70 -18.85
C SER A 724 -30.75 -11.57 -19.59
N GLY A 725 -30.59 -12.79 -19.16
CA GLY A 725 -29.67 -13.74 -19.76
C GLY A 725 -29.74 -15.12 -19.10
N THR A 726 -28.83 -15.99 -19.51
CA THR A 726 -28.63 -17.31 -18.90
C THR A 726 -27.24 -17.41 -18.35
N VAL A 727 -27.09 -17.69 -17.06
CA VAL A 727 -25.82 -18.01 -16.42
C VAL A 727 -25.66 -19.51 -16.38
N ALA A 728 -24.48 -20.02 -16.77
CA ALA A 728 -24.21 -21.45 -16.90
C ALA A 728 -22.92 -21.85 -16.17
N TRP A 729 -22.95 -23.02 -15.59
CA TRP A 729 -21.81 -23.72 -15.01
C TRP A 729 -21.60 -25.01 -15.80
N ALA A 730 -20.38 -25.22 -16.26
CA ALA A 730 -19.98 -26.50 -16.83
C ALA A 730 -19.94 -27.59 -15.75
N ALA A 731 -19.90 -28.84 -16.14
CA ALA A 731 -19.63 -29.93 -15.22
C ALA A 731 -18.25 -29.71 -14.55
N GLY A 732 -18.21 -29.77 -13.23
CA GLY A 732 -17.02 -29.46 -12.43
C GLY A 732 -16.87 -27.99 -12.06
N ASP A 733 -17.71 -27.10 -12.57
CA ASP A 733 -17.64 -25.68 -12.25
C ASP A 733 -18.48 -25.35 -11.02
N GLY A 734 -17.83 -25.06 -9.90
CA GLY A 734 -18.42 -24.53 -8.66
C GLY A 734 -18.13 -23.07 -8.40
N ASN A 735 -17.36 -22.41 -9.29
CA ASN A 735 -17.00 -21.00 -9.09
C ASN A 735 -18.22 -20.06 -9.12
N PRO A 736 -18.23 -19.00 -8.32
CA PRO A 736 -19.27 -17.98 -8.38
C PRO A 736 -19.31 -17.30 -9.75
N LYS A 737 -20.46 -16.73 -10.10
CA LYS A 737 -20.66 -15.94 -11.32
C LYS A 737 -21.22 -14.59 -10.94
N ASN A 738 -20.78 -13.54 -11.64
CA ASN A 738 -21.13 -12.17 -11.32
C ASN A 738 -22.08 -11.59 -12.38
N LEU A 739 -23.18 -10.98 -11.94
CA LEU A 739 -24.01 -10.08 -12.76
C LEU A 739 -23.57 -8.66 -12.43
N VAL A 740 -23.06 -7.94 -13.40
CA VAL A 740 -22.49 -6.60 -13.24
C VAL A 740 -23.42 -5.57 -13.86
N PHE A 741 -23.80 -4.57 -13.08
CA PHE A 741 -24.55 -3.40 -13.54
C PHE A 741 -23.66 -2.18 -13.38
N ASN A 742 -23.36 -1.48 -14.47
CA ASN A 742 -22.63 -0.23 -14.45
C ASN A 742 -23.62 0.88 -14.09
N ILE A 743 -23.39 1.57 -13.01
CA ILE A 743 -24.30 2.61 -12.50
C ILE A 743 -23.92 3.94 -13.16
N ALA A 744 -24.90 4.69 -13.60
CA ALA A 744 -24.76 6.00 -14.25
C ALA A 744 -25.12 7.12 -13.26
N ASP A 745 -24.36 8.21 -13.24
CA ASP A 745 -24.69 9.46 -12.54
C ASP A 745 -25.22 10.46 -13.59
N GLU A 746 -26.52 10.69 -13.64
CA GLU A 746 -27.15 11.66 -14.52
C GLU A 746 -27.22 13.07 -13.90
N GLY A 747 -26.73 13.24 -12.65
CA GLY A 747 -26.43 14.55 -12.08
C GLY A 747 -27.62 15.33 -11.52
N GLY A 748 -28.66 14.65 -11.08
CA GLY A 748 -29.83 15.20 -10.39
C GLY A 748 -29.78 14.96 -8.88
N ASP A 749 -30.69 15.60 -8.12
CA ASP A 749 -31.07 15.14 -6.77
C ASP A 749 -32.27 14.20 -6.94
N GLU A 750 -32.06 12.90 -6.79
CA GLU A 750 -33.05 11.86 -6.97
C GLU A 750 -33.33 11.10 -5.66
N ASP A 751 -34.42 10.36 -5.60
CA ASP A 751 -34.66 9.43 -4.50
C ASP A 751 -33.86 8.14 -4.74
N THR A 752 -33.50 7.41 -3.69
CA THR A 752 -32.86 6.09 -3.80
C THR A 752 -33.64 5.20 -4.76
N GLU A 753 -32.93 4.65 -5.72
CA GLU A 753 -33.48 3.79 -6.75
C GLU A 753 -33.18 2.33 -6.51
N THR A 754 -33.87 1.45 -7.24
CA THR A 754 -33.68 0.01 -7.09
C THR A 754 -33.69 -0.71 -8.43
N ILE A 755 -32.88 -1.79 -8.51
CA ILE A 755 -32.97 -2.80 -9.57
C ILE A 755 -33.41 -4.11 -8.91
N GLU A 756 -34.54 -4.67 -9.33
CA GLU A 756 -35.00 -5.97 -8.85
C GLU A 756 -34.68 -7.06 -9.90
N VAL A 757 -33.90 -8.07 -9.49
CA VAL A 757 -33.46 -9.17 -10.35
C VAL A 757 -34.10 -10.48 -9.85
N SER A 758 -34.66 -11.27 -10.76
CA SER A 758 -35.27 -12.56 -10.46
C SER A 758 -34.61 -13.70 -11.24
N LEU A 759 -34.47 -14.85 -10.59
CA LEU A 759 -33.98 -16.10 -11.17
C LEU A 759 -35.12 -16.98 -11.58
N SER A 760 -34.97 -17.71 -12.67
CA SER A 760 -35.97 -18.64 -13.22
C SER A 760 -35.34 -19.74 -14.06
N ASN A 761 -36.15 -20.71 -14.50
CA ASN A 761 -35.75 -21.74 -15.45
C ASN A 761 -34.47 -22.50 -15.09
N ALA A 762 -34.23 -22.80 -13.83
CA ALA A 762 -33.06 -23.55 -13.38
C ALA A 762 -33.04 -24.95 -14.05
N LEU A 763 -31.88 -25.30 -14.64
CA LEU A 763 -31.63 -26.61 -15.23
C LEU A 763 -30.39 -27.23 -14.58
N GLY A 764 -30.50 -28.49 -14.20
CA GLY A 764 -29.40 -29.19 -13.50
C GLY A 764 -29.16 -28.73 -12.06
N ALA A 765 -29.96 -27.79 -11.56
CA ALA A 765 -29.90 -27.27 -10.20
C ALA A 765 -31.28 -26.83 -9.72
N GLY A 766 -31.50 -26.75 -8.41
CA GLY A 766 -32.59 -26.02 -7.78
C GLY A 766 -32.28 -24.53 -7.63
N ILE A 767 -33.28 -23.70 -7.33
CA ILE A 767 -33.08 -22.31 -6.95
C ILE A 767 -32.95 -22.24 -5.42
N ARG A 768 -31.82 -21.69 -4.94
CA ARG A 768 -31.56 -21.45 -3.52
C ARG A 768 -32.18 -20.10 -3.11
N GLY A 769 -32.79 -20.06 -1.91
CA GLY A 769 -33.35 -18.81 -1.33
C GLY A 769 -34.60 -18.34 -2.06
N ALA A 770 -34.87 -17.06 -2.01
CA ALA A 770 -36.05 -16.45 -2.65
C ALA A 770 -35.98 -16.42 -4.17
N GLY A 771 -34.78 -16.56 -4.74
CA GLY A 771 -34.52 -16.41 -6.17
C GLY A 771 -34.69 -14.97 -6.67
N THR A 772 -34.68 -14.02 -5.77
CA THR A 772 -34.77 -12.58 -6.09
C THR A 772 -33.66 -11.83 -5.33
N ALA A 773 -33.13 -10.79 -5.94
CA ALA A 773 -32.20 -9.87 -5.29
C ALA A 773 -32.53 -8.42 -5.69
N THR A 774 -32.19 -7.47 -4.81
CA THR A 774 -32.38 -6.05 -5.01
C THR A 774 -31.05 -5.34 -4.97
N VAL A 775 -30.77 -4.49 -5.96
CA VAL A 775 -29.71 -3.48 -5.88
C VAL A 775 -30.37 -2.18 -5.46
N GLU A 776 -29.89 -1.56 -4.40
CA GLU A 776 -30.29 -0.22 -3.96
C GLU A 776 -29.21 0.77 -4.43
N ILE A 777 -29.62 1.76 -5.23
CA ILE A 777 -28.77 2.80 -5.77
C ILE A 777 -29.10 4.09 -5.02
N ALA A 778 -28.18 4.54 -4.19
CA ALA A 778 -28.33 5.81 -3.48
C ALA A 778 -27.92 6.98 -4.38
N ASN A 779 -28.71 8.07 -4.32
CA ASN A 779 -28.35 9.32 -4.95
C ASN A 779 -27.21 9.98 -4.16
N GLY A 780 -26.16 10.40 -4.85
CA GLY A 780 -25.04 11.17 -4.31
C GLY A 780 -23.73 10.43 -4.22
N SER A 781 -22.78 11.01 -3.51
CA SER A 781 -21.42 10.52 -3.39
C SER A 781 -21.29 9.37 -2.41
N GLY A 782 -21.70 8.19 -2.80
CA GLY A 782 -21.22 6.99 -2.15
C GLY A 782 -22.07 6.41 -1.01
N LEU A 783 -21.79 5.17 -0.69
CA LEU A 783 -22.18 4.52 0.56
C LEU A 783 -21.70 5.37 1.74
N ASN A 784 -22.51 5.41 2.82
CA ASN A 784 -22.10 6.11 4.03
C ASN A 784 -20.71 5.63 4.47
N THR A 785 -19.78 6.54 4.50
CA THR A 785 -18.38 6.29 4.85
C THR A 785 -18.18 6.54 6.34
N ALA A 786 -17.34 5.76 6.99
CA ALA A 786 -17.02 6.01 8.39
C ALA A 786 -16.38 7.41 8.56
N PRO A 787 -16.70 8.12 9.64
CA PRO A 787 -16.07 9.40 9.92
C PRO A 787 -14.58 9.23 10.20
N ASN A 788 -13.80 10.30 10.02
CA ASN A 788 -12.38 10.38 10.33
C ASN A 788 -12.18 11.03 11.70
N ALA A 789 -11.64 10.28 12.67
CA ALA A 789 -11.35 10.77 14.01
C ALA A 789 -10.01 11.50 14.07
N ILE A 790 -9.99 12.71 14.57
CA ILE A 790 -8.77 13.51 14.81
C ILE A 790 -8.72 13.94 16.27
N ALA A 791 -7.94 13.25 17.11
CA ALA A 791 -7.83 13.52 18.55
C ALA A 791 -6.89 14.70 18.88
N GLY A 792 -6.27 15.31 17.89
CA GLY A 792 -5.29 16.39 18.04
C GLY A 792 -3.90 15.87 18.42
N SER A 793 -2.88 16.73 18.22
CA SER A 793 -1.47 16.38 18.49
C SER A 793 -1.19 16.20 19.98
N GLY A 794 -0.21 15.36 20.32
CA GLY A 794 0.29 15.16 21.69
C GLY A 794 0.78 16.46 22.34
N GLN A 795 0.59 16.58 23.67
CA GLN A 795 0.90 17.76 24.45
C GLN A 795 1.87 17.46 25.60
N THR A 796 2.74 18.44 25.93
CA THR A 796 3.54 18.38 27.15
C THR A 796 3.16 19.55 28.06
N VAL A 797 2.71 19.25 29.27
CA VAL A 797 2.19 20.22 30.22
C VAL A 797 2.80 20.04 31.62
N ALA A 798 2.88 21.09 32.40
CA ALA A 798 3.23 20.95 33.82
C ALA A 798 2.03 20.43 34.62
N GLN A 799 2.30 19.78 35.77
CA GLN A 799 1.25 19.35 36.71
C GLN A 799 0.37 20.48 37.18
N ASN A 800 -0.90 20.23 37.47
CA ASN A 800 -1.93 21.12 37.93
C ASN A 800 -2.31 22.26 36.92
N ASN A 801 -2.08 22.05 35.64
CA ASN A 801 -2.52 22.92 34.57
C ASN A 801 -3.78 22.38 33.88
N VAL A 802 -4.59 23.27 33.34
CA VAL A 802 -5.70 22.86 32.46
C VAL A 802 -5.14 22.43 31.13
N VAL A 803 -5.58 21.25 30.67
CA VAL A 803 -5.26 20.65 29.38
C VAL A 803 -6.54 20.61 28.56
N VAL A 804 -6.47 20.99 27.31
CA VAL A 804 -7.59 20.92 26.35
C VAL A 804 -7.31 19.81 25.35
N LEU A 805 -8.20 18.85 25.26
CA LEU A 805 -8.24 17.87 24.16
C LEU A 805 -9.21 18.39 23.10
N ASN A 806 -8.78 18.38 21.85
CA ASN A 806 -9.55 18.99 20.76
C ASN A 806 -9.70 18.00 19.59
N GLY A 807 -10.88 17.42 19.47
CA GLY A 807 -11.31 16.55 18.39
C GLY A 807 -12.15 17.26 17.30
N SER A 808 -12.26 18.61 17.33
CA SER A 808 -13.13 19.35 16.41
C SER A 808 -12.64 19.38 14.94
N GLN A 809 -11.48 18.81 14.67
CA GLN A 809 -10.99 18.63 13.30
C GLN A 809 -11.51 17.34 12.68
N SER A 810 -12.09 16.42 13.48
CA SER A 810 -12.76 15.24 12.95
C SER A 810 -13.84 15.64 11.95
N ASN A 811 -13.92 14.91 10.88
CA ASN A 811 -14.87 15.18 9.79
C ASN A 811 -15.48 13.85 9.32
N ASP A 812 -16.61 13.98 8.70
CA ASP A 812 -17.23 12.91 7.96
C ASP A 812 -17.05 13.16 6.46
N PRO A 813 -16.60 12.17 5.67
CA PRO A 813 -16.42 12.34 4.21
C PRO A 813 -17.72 12.70 3.51
N ASP A 814 -18.86 12.16 3.98
CA ASP A 814 -20.20 12.43 3.41
C ASP A 814 -20.82 13.70 3.97
N GLY A 815 -20.16 14.32 4.95
CA GLY A 815 -20.62 15.56 5.59
C GLY A 815 -21.62 15.37 6.71
N ASP A 816 -21.76 14.13 7.21
CA ASP A 816 -22.67 13.78 8.29
C ASP A 816 -22.31 14.44 9.62
N SER A 817 -23.30 14.51 10.50
CA SER A 817 -23.12 15.10 11.82
C SER A 817 -22.48 14.11 12.78
N LEU A 818 -21.34 14.46 13.37
CA LEU A 818 -20.59 13.59 14.26
C LEU A 818 -21.06 13.64 15.71
N THR A 819 -21.11 12.47 16.34
CA THR A 819 -21.12 12.32 17.79
C THR A 819 -19.72 12.00 18.28
N TYR A 820 -19.39 12.37 19.51
CA TYR A 820 -18.03 12.27 20.07
C TYR A 820 -18.05 11.49 21.38
N LEU A 821 -17.00 10.66 21.58
CA LEU A 821 -16.76 9.97 22.85
C LEU A 821 -15.28 10.00 23.20
N TRP A 822 -14.95 10.70 24.29
CA TRP A 822 -13.60 10.72 24.86
C TRP A 822 -13.47 9.73 26.00
N GLU A 823 -12.43 8.91 25.95
CA GLU A 823 -12.05 7.95 26.97
C GLU A 823 -10.59 8.11 27.39
N GLN A 824 -10.30 7.99 28.67
CA GLN A 824 -8.92 7.88 29.11
C GLN A 824 -8.46 6.44 29.03
N VAL A 825 -7.47 6.15 28.19
CA VAL A 825 -6.95 4.79 27.92
C VAL A 825 -5.89 4.41 28.96
N SER A 826 -5.00 5.35 29.33
CA SER A 826 -3.94 5.04 30.28
C SER A 826 -3.49 6.27 31.08
N GLY A 827 -2.68 6.01 32.12
CA GLY A 827 -2.16 7.02 33.03
C GLY A 827 -3.03 7.24 34.28
N PRO A 828 -2.61 8.17 35.18
CA PRO A 828 -3.39 8.52 36.36
C PRO A 828 -4.76 9.09 35.98
N GLN A 829 -5.82 8.55 36.57
CA GLN A 829 -7.21 8.92 36.25
C GLN A 829 -7.46 10.42 36.46
N VAL A 830 -8.07 11.07 35.46
CA VAL A 830 -8.51 12.47 35.50
C VAL A 830 -9.98 12.58 35.12
N GLY A 831 -10.64 13.62 35.55
CA GLY A 831 -12.04 13.89 35.19
C GLY A 831 -12.07 14.83 33.97
N LEU A 832 -12.63 14.35 32.86
CA LEU A 832 -12.93 15.18 31.71
C LEU A 832 -14.15 16.06 31.96
N SER A 833 -14.13 17.30 31.49
CA SER A 833 -15.26 18.25 31.60
C SER A 833 -16.50 17.77 30.84
N SER A 834 -16.29 17.03 29.74
CA SER A 834 -17.31 16.34 28.96
C SER A 834 -16.67 15.15 28.23
N THR A 835 -17.35 14.03 28.17
CA THR A 835 -16.90 12.90 27.33
C THR A 835 -17.54 12.90 25.93
N SER A 836 -18.58 13.72 25.71
CA SER A 836 -19.32 13.76 24.44
C SER A 836 -19.21 15.09 23.67
N SER A 837 -18.28 15.95 24.05
CA SER A 837 -18.03 17.20 23.33
C SER A 837 -16.84 17.06 22.38
N PRO A 838 -16.84 17.68 21.19
CA PRO A 838 -15.68 17.71 20.31
C PRO A 838 -14.43 18.31 20.97
N VAL A 839 -14.63 19.17 21.96
CA VAL A 839 -13.55 19.74 22.78
C VAL A 839 -13.84 19.48 24.24
N THR A 840 -12.88 18.91 24.95
CA THR A 840 -12.98 18.63 26.38
C THR A 840 -11.72 19.10 27.11
N GLU A 841 -11.80 19.27 28.42
CA GLU A 841 -10.67 19.70 29.23
C GLU A 841 -10.59 18.91 30.54
N PHE A 842 -9.37 18.83 31.07
CA PHE A 842 -9.11 18.28 32.40
C PHE A 842 -7.96 19.01 33.07
N THR A 843 -7.81 18.83 34.38
CA THR A 843 -6.65 19.37 35.12
C THR A 843 -5.59 18.28 35.25
N SER A 844 -4.38 18.50 34.76
CA SER A 844 -3.27 17.56 34.81
C SER A 844 -2.95 17.16 36.26
N PRO A 845 -2.77 15.88 36.57
CA PRO A 845 -2.56 15.39 37.93
C PRO A 845 -1.19 15.81 38.48
N THR A 846 -1.03 15.76 39.80
CA THR A 846 0.26 15.89 40.46
C THR A 846 1.05 14.59 40.26
N VAL A 847 2.27 14.70 39.74
CA VAL A 847 3.14 13.56 39.42
C VAL A 847 4.50 13.67 40.09
N SER A 848 5.11 12.52 40.44
CA SER A 848 6.45 12.45 41.03
C SER A 848 7.58 12.31 40.00
N SER A 849 7.25 11.96 38.79
CA SER A 849 8.12 11.93 37.59
C SER A 849 7.28 12.27 36.39
N ASP A 850 7.91 12.59 35.25
CA ASP A 850 7.18 12.82 34.01
C ASP A 850 6.33 11.60 33.71
N THR A 851 5.05 11.83 33.46
CA THR A 851 4.02 10.80 33.38
C THR A 851 3.13 11.05 32.17
N MET A 852 2.95 10.02 31.35
CA MET A 852 2.12 10.07 30.16
C MET A 852 0.69 9.62 30.48
N LEU A 853 -0.28 10.39 29.99
CA LEU A 853 -1.69 10.06 29.95
C LEU A 853 -2.08 9.88 28.49
N GLN A 854 -2.89 8.89 28.19
CA GLN A 854 -3.38 8.64 26.84
C GLN A 854 -4.91 8.72 26.82
N PHE A 855 -5.43 9.36 25.80
CA PHE A 855 -6.87 9.54 25.59
C PHE A 855 -7.23 9.04 24.19
N ARG A 856 -8.40 8.39 24.09
CA ARG A 856 -9.03 7.99 22.84
C ARG A 856 -10.22 8.90 22.58
N LEU A 857 -10.33 9.36 21.36
CA LEU A 857 -11.54 9.94 20.81
C LEU A 857 -12.16 8.92 19.85
N THR A 858 -13.42 8.60 20.05
CA THR A 858 -14.24 7.89 19.06
C THR A 858 -15.24 8.88 18.50
N VAL A 859 -15.39 8.96 17.21
CA VAL A 859 -16.44 9.71 16.52
C VAL A 859 -17.33 8.75 15.77
N SER A 860 -18.65 9.04 15.75
CA SER A 860 -19.62 8.19 15.05
C SER A 860 -20.61 9.07 14.28
N ASP A 861 -21.00 8.61 13.10
CA ASP A 861 -22.06 9.19 12.28
C ASP A 861 -23.46 8.76 12.74
N PRO A 862 -24.55 9.25 12.13
CA PRO A 862 -25.92 8.85 12.47
C PRO A 862 -26.27 7.41 12.10
N SER A 863 -25.54 6.80 11.16
CA SER A 863 -25.75 5.42 10.70
C SER A 863 -25.06 4.39 11.61
N GLY A 864 -24.17 4.86 12.52
CA GLY A 864 -23.48 4.03 13.50
C GLY A 864 -22.09 3.60 13.06
N LEU A 865 -21.58 4.03 11.91
CA LEU A 865 -20.17 3.87 11.56
C LEU A 865 -19.34 4.78 12.47
N SER A 866 -18.11 4.35 12.78
CA SER A 866 -17.29 5.08 13.72
C SER A 866 -15.81 4.90 13.43
N ASP A 867 -15.02 5.93 13.77
CA ASP A 867 -13.57 5.88 13.79
C ASP A 867 -13.04 6.35 15.14
N SER A 868 -11.79 5.97 15.49
CA SER A 868 -11.19 6.40 16.74
C SER A 868 -9.71 6.75 16.57
N ALA A 869 -9.30 7.87 17.16
CA ALA A 869 -7.93 8.34 17.24
C ALA A 869 -7.46 8.49 18.68
N THR A 870 -6.15 8.40 18.90
CA THR A 870 -5.58 8.60 20.23
C THR A 870 -4.67 9.84 20.28
N THR A 871 -4.62 10.48 21.45
CA THR A 871 -3.66 11.56 21.74
C THR A 871 -3.01 11.34 23.09
N THR A 872 -1.80 11.88 23.26
CA THR A 872 -1.03 11.74 24.49
C THR A 872 -0.80 13.08 25.18
N VAL A 873 -0.80 13.07 26.51
CA VAL A 873 -0.44 14.23 27.34
C VAL A 873 0.67 13.83 28.30
N THR A 874 1.86 14.38 28.12
CA THR A 874 2.97 14.19 29.05
C THR A 874 2.93 15.25 30.13
N VAL A 875 2.65 14.84 31.36
CA VAL A 875 2.64 15.71 32.52
C VAL A 875 4.02 15.74 33.16
N THR A 876 4.63 16.93 33.23
CA THR A 876 5.96 17.12 33.82
C THR A 876 5.91 17.60 35.25
N THR A 877 6.90 17.22 36.04
CA THR A 877 6.99 17.54 37.47
C THR A 877 7.21 19.02 37.76
N GLY A 878 7.51 19.87 36.78
CA GLY A 878 7.74 21.27 36.93
C GLY A 878 8.80 21.57 37.99
N ALA A 879 10.08 21.36 37.71
CA ALA A 879 11.16 21.86 38.55
C ALA A 879 11.19 23.38 38.50
N GLY A 880 10.71 24.02 39.55
CA GLY A 880 10.83 25.46 39.73
C GLY A 880 12.28 25.87 39.78
N SER A 881 12.82 26.47 38.74
CA SER A 881 14.00 27.31 38.82
C SER A 881 13.57 28.68 39.31
N GLY A 882 13.70 28.87 40.64
CA GLY A 882 13.68 30.23 41.18
C GLY A 882 14.91 30.95 40.65
N ASP A 883 14.70 32.02 39.88
CA ASP A 883 15.57 33.16 39.92
C ASP A 883 14.77 34.44 39.58
N GLY A 884 14.91 35.42 40.45
CA GLY A 884 14.15 36.65 40.44
C GLY A 884 14.61 37.63 39.34
N GLY A 885 13.66 38.23 38.69
CA GLY A 885 13.91 39.37 37.78
C GLY A 885 12.63 40.00 37.32
N SER A 886 12.31 41.13 37.94
CA SER A 886 11.15 41.99 37.75
C SER A 886 10.92 42.41 36.30
N GLY A 887 9.66 42.46 35.86
CA GLY A 887 9.22 43.46 34.89
C GLY A 887 8.29 43.03 33.78
N GLY A 888 7.06 43.45 33.82
CA GLY A 888 6.24 43.72 32.64
C GLY A 888 5.24 42.66 32.24
N GLY A 889 4.00 42.78 32.74
CA GLY A 889 2.88 42.00 32.27
C GLY A 889 2.53 42.24 30.80
N SER A 890 2.33 41.21 30.07
CA SER A 890 1.62 41.20 28.80
C SER A 890 0.68 40.01 28.79
N THR A 891 -0.59 40.28 28.98
CA THR A 891 -1.66 39.32 28.83
C THR A 891 -1.88 39.09 27.33
N SER A 892 -1.32 38.02 26.79
CA SER A 892 -1.68 37.55 25.43
C SER A 892 -2.90 36.65 25.52
N ILE A 893 -4.04 37.14 25.09
CA ILE A 893 -5.23 36.34 24.79
C ILE A 893 -4.91 35.48 23.54
N PRO A 894 -5.16 34.17 23.54
CA PRO A 894 -4.84 33.34 22.40
C PRO A 894 -5.62 33.77 21.16
N PHE A 895 -4.93 33.82 20.03
CA PHE A 895 -5.44 34.27 18.72
C PHE A 895 -6.62 33.41 18.18
N ILE A 896 -6.88 32.27 18.78
CA ILE A 896 -7.92 31.28 18.36
C ILE A 896 -9.35 31.78 18.69
N VAL A 897 -9.56 32.55 19.74
CA VAL A 897 -10.91 33.05 20.08
C VAL A 897 -11.40 34.12 19.08
N LEU A 898 -10.50 34.78 18.36
CA LEU A 898 -10.86 35.82 17.40
C LEU A 898 -11.34 35.28 16.05
N LEU A 899 -10.91 34.07 15.67
CA LEU A 899 -11.32 33.40 14.41
C LEU A 899 -12.73 32.79 14.49
N VAL A 900 -13.13 32.30 15.65
CA VAL A 900 -14.47 31.71 15.85
C VAL A 900 -15.54 32.82 15.88
N LEU A 901 -15.24 33.98 16.46
CA LEU A 901 -16.17 35.13 16.45
C LEU A 901 -16.37 35.74 15.06
N CYS A 902 -15.36 35.73 14.19
CA CYS A 902 -15.50 36.21 12.79
C CYS A 902 -16.35 35.29 11.93
N ARG A 903 -16.35 33.98 12.14
CA ARG A 903 -17.18 33.02 11.38
C ARG A 903 -18.64 33.04 11.83
N SER A 904 -18.93 33.22 13.10
CA SER A 904 -20.31 33.27 13.64
C SER A 904 -21.06 34.53 13.22
N LEU A 905 -20.37 35.64 12.97
CA LEU A 905 -20.99 36.87 12.48
C LEU A 905 -21.28 36.88 10.96
N ARG A 906 -20.65 36.03 10.18
CA ARG A 906 -20.96 35.86 8.76
C ARG A 906 -22.22 35.01 8.47
N ARG A 907 -22.64 34.14 9.39
CA ARG A 907 -23.88 33.35 9.22
C ARG A 907 -25.17 34.09 9.63
N LEU A 908 -25.07 35.20 10.31
CA LEU A 908 -26.22 36.02 10.69
C LEU A 908 -26.57 37.15 9.71
N ALA A 909 -25.82 37.30 8.61
CA ALA A 909 -26.03 38.32 7.60
C ALA A 909 -26.72 37.84 6.31
N GLY A 910 -27.28 36.65 6.29
CA GLY A 910 -27.94 36.06 5.13
C GLY A 910 -29.43 35.82 5.35
N HIS A 911 -30.23 36.82 5.62
CA HIS A 911 -31.66 36.79 5.32
C HIS A 911 -32.15 38.15 4.85
N ASP A 912 -32.61 38.13 3.64
CA ASP A 912 -33.12 39.20 2.85
C ASP A 912 -34.54 39.60 3.32
N THR A 913 -34.78 40.86 3.67
CA THR A 913 -36.10 41.50 3.50
C THR A 913 -35.92 42.98 3.22
N ARG A 914 -36.54 43.39 2.13
CA ARG A 914 -36.63 44.74 1.64
C ARG A 914 -37.33 45.66 2.59
N GLU A 915 -36.83 46.82 2.83
CA GLU A 915 -37.30 48.18 2.56
C GLU A 915 -36.55 49.25 3.38
N PRO A 916 -36.49 50.50 2.93
CA PRO A 916 -35.44 51.46 3.27
C PRO A 916 -35.87 52.44 4.37
N LEU A 917 -34.99 52.80 5.30
CA LEU A 917 -35.09 54.09 6.00
C LEU A 917 -33.76 54.53 6.62
N HIS A 918 -33.36 55.67 6.10
CA HIS A 918 -32.63 56.81 6.69
C HIS A 918 -31.39 56.65 7.59
N LYS A 919 -30.31 57.17 7.01
CA LYS A 919 -29.26 58.05 7.56
C LYS A 919 -28.96 58.03 9.06
N SER A 920 -27.66 57.93 9.23
CA SER A 920 -26.78 58.46 10.27
C SER A 920 -26.23 57.36 11.20
N TRP A 921 -24.95 57.22 11.00
CA TRP A 921 -23.85 56.92 11.91
C TRP A 921 -22.70 56.31 11.10
N THR A 922 -22.05 57.19 10.33
CA THR A 922 -20.72 56.97 9.76
C THR A 922 -19.74 57.75 10.61
N ALA A 923 -19.00 57.08 11.45
CA ALA A 923 -17.64 57.44 11.83
C ALA A 923 -17.09 56.36 12.77
N TYR A 924 -15.84 55.97 12.49
CA TYR A 924 -15.01 55.02 13.28
C TYR A 924 -15.26 53.55 13.06
N PHE A 925 -14.80 53.06 11.93
CA PHE A 925 -14.04 51.79 11.81
C PHE A 925 -13.45 51.73 10.41
N ARG A 926 -12.12 51.88 10.28
CA ARG A 926 -11.39 51.68 9.01
C ARG A 926 -11.33 50.16 8.70
N PRO A 927 -11.60 49.76 7.43
CA PRO A 927 -11.64 48.35 7.05
C PRO A 927 -10.29 47.74 6.58
N ASP A 928 -9.16 48.26 7.03
CA ASP A 928 -7.85 47.93 6.45
C ASP A 928 -7.10 46.78 7.14
N LEU A 929 -7.74 46.05 8.06
CA LEU A 929 -7.08 44.95 8.80
C LEU A 929 -7.49 43.54 8.40
N CYS A 930 -8.24 43.36 7.33
CA CYS A 930 -8.65 42.05 6.80
C CYS A 930 -8.45 41.93 5.29
N ARG A 931 -7.27 42.26 4.79
CA ARG A 931 -6.86 41.90 3.42
C ARG A 931 -5.47 41.28 3.43
N GLY A 932 -5.42 39.98 3.69
CA GLY A 932 -4.37 39.11 3.26
C GLY A 932 -4.91 38.25 2.08
N SER A 933 -4.39 38.58 0.95
CA SER A 933 -4.64 38.03 -0.38
C SER A 933 -4.78 36.52 -0.46
N LEU A 934 -5.82 36.06 -1.13
CA LEU A 934 -5.72 35.09 -2.25
C LEU A 934 -7.15 34.84 -2.75
N VAL A 935 -7.33 35.01 -3.99
CA VAL A 935 -8.44 34.82 -4.93
C VAL A 935 -8.84 36.13 -5.57
N GLU A 936 -8.19 36.44 -6.66
CA GLU A 936 -8.73 37.21 -7.78
C GLU A 936 -7.76 37.07 -8.95
N ARG A 937 -8.08 36.17 -9.86
CA ARG A 937 -7.89 36.33 -11.30
C ARG A 937 -8.44 35.11 -12.02
N MET A 938 -9.70 35.18 -12.37
CA MET A 938 -10.26 34.57 -13.58
C MET A 938 -11.69 35.07 -13.72
N ALA A 939 -11.85 36.14 -14.45
CA ALA A 939 -13.05 36.56 -15.21
C ALA A 939 -12.71 37.84 -15.95
N LEU A 940 -12.53 37.72 -17.23
CA LEU A 940 -12.81 38.71 -18.27
C LEU A 940 -11.97 38.33 -19.50
N ASP A 941 -12.64 37.68 -20.45
CA ASP A 941 -12.74 38.17 -21.80
C ASP A 941 -13.69 37.28 -22.64
N ASP A 942 -14.96 37.58 -22.53
CA ASP A 942 -15.91 37.28 -23.58
C ASP A 942 -15.93 38.52 -24.52
N ARG A 943 -15.38 38.37 -25.75
CA ARG A 943 -15.90 39.01 -26.96
C ARG A 943 -15.11 38.64 -28.21
N LEU A 944 -15.93 38.24 -29.23
CA LEU A 944 -15.67 38.27 -30.68
C LEU A 944 -14.92 37.08 -31.31
N PHE A 945 -15.63 36.17 -32.00
CA PHE A 945 -15.89 36.28 -33.40
C PHE A 945 -16.87 35.19 -33.87
N ALA A 946 -18.00 35.62 -34.36
CA ALA A 946 -18.88 34.84 -35.21
C ALA A 946 -18.49 35.09 -36.68
N ILE A 947 -18.21 34.02 -37.42
CA ILE A 947 -18.44 33.94 -38.87
C ILE A 947 -18.76 32.48 -39.21
N GLY A 948 -19.96 32.25 -39.74
CA GLY A 948 -20.40 30.95 -40.28
C GLY A 948 -20.14 30.87 -41.80
N PRO A 949 -20.82 29.99 -42.55
CA PRO A 949 -20.23 28.74 -43.04
C PRO A 949 -19.86 28.85 -44.54
N GLY A 950 -19.02 27.94 -44.92
CA GLY A 950 -18.70 27.61 -46.31
C GLY A 950 -18.10 26.20 -46.35
#